data_e8d4e6ef0856da3e983fc1e0b56645a4
#
_entry.id   e8d4e6ef0856da3e983fc1e0b56645a4
#
_cell.length_a   1.000
_cell.length_b   1.000
_cell.length_c   1.000
_cell.angle_alpha   90.00
_cell.angle_beta   90.00
_cell.angle_gamma   90.00
#
_symmetry.space_group_name_H-M   'P 1'
#
loop_
_entity.id
_entity.type
_entity.pdbx_description
1 polymer ?
#
loop_
_entity_poly.entity_id
_entity_poly.type
_entity_poly.pdbx_seq_one_letter_code
_entity_poly.pdbx_strand_id
1 'polypeptide(L)'
;MQSHDLSLPAWGPYTKRYSGISHVPAANDGVRFDLSVFPGMYRRRVDVPNVRFESGFHPWAAAPDLSCYTFRHELLWKDQLYADISFAPLGEDARLIRAELHNNTDAPQNLALHYMASAWDPVPSYRGFSLPGCEVSLPENAAFVWAKDYDTLDFSIHRPNECLTWDGLRRGEEAVPGFGQGYGIGMGFGCSEGKGPFGQVMPSGKGDTVTFTLSLTAPLHTPCLCVRYWNPADASSEYDVNGQDTLRLPPCQKPSIAILPLNASIPAGKSTLTLTAAGVGGAKLDCLALCEQADAGNFTVTLRGDGSRPQAEPAADENYLTLQYPHIQECYGILWDDITTHIRTIENDELDIFLRDTVHDHVNATLRGNGKGHYVNLFMGPIPLEAGQTKAIYGAVCAAPDASAAALRCHELLTQRSDWEHVWQQASASLAAPPALPAAESLALGQQLMNAVLCTNVVYPVYTRGQYIRHYTPGRWWDCVYTWDSGFIGMGLAQTSLRNAFDCLNTYLMPPDSVDAAFLHHGSMVPTQFYLYAELLNRTSSRELAAYCYPRLKLYYRFFTGQEGGSTTANLHSGLLRPWDYFYNSGGWDDYPPQQEVHRRRLQASCAPVVTTAHAIRCAKILAYTARLLGETADADAFDADALRLGRSLQTAWDEESGYFGYLLHDPSGDAADILRTEQGLNYDMGMDGASPLFAGACTEPQKELLWQKLQSPEHLWCACGLSTVDQSAPYYRRDGYWNGAVWMPYQWMFFKSALDAGLADFAYRIADTALTLWQNECAESYCCFEHFMIESRRGAGWHQFSGLSSPIVQWFSAYYRPGTLTTGFDAFVRHTDWAPDNSALNATLDFTAAGRSTVLAVLQPGPKAVTASVPCTVTTRHDGLLELTFALDAPCTVTISIHS
;
A
#
# COMPACT_ATOMS: atom_id res chain seq x y z
N MET A 1 -14.61 9.57 -16.25
CA MET A 1 -14.13 9.65 -14.86
C MET A 1 -13.35 10.92 -14.67
N GLN A 2 -13.50 11.55 -13.54
CA GLN A 2 -12.65 12.70 -13.19
C GLN A 2 -11.23 12.23 -12.93
N SER A 3 -10.28 13.13 -13.04
CA SER A 3 -8.92 12.88 -12.58
C SER A 3 -8.94 12.42 -11.11
N HIS A 4 -7.92 11.70 -10.73
CA HIS A 4 -7.68 11.17 -9.40
C HIS A 4 -8.07 12.14 -8.27
N ASP A 5 -9.08 11.76 -7.50
CA ASP A 5 -9.53 12.49 -6.33
C ASP A 5 -9.22 11.67 -5.08
N LEU A 6 -8.20 12.12 -4.33
CA LEU A 6 -7.78 11.54 -3.05
C LEU A 6 -8.37 12.30 -1.86
N SER A 7 -9.46 13.03 -2.06
CA SER A 7 -10.11 13.71 -0.95
C SER A 7 -10.56 12.70 0.10
N LEU A 8 -10.03 12.85 1.29
CA LEU A 8 -10.26 11.99 2.43
C LEU A 8 -11.04 12.69 3.52
N PRO A 9 -11.73 11.92 4.35
CA PRO A 9 -12.16 12.44 5.63
C PRO A 9 -10.96 13.07 6.36
N ALA A 10 -11.11 14.28 6.86
CA ALA A 10 -10.07 14.93 7.68
C ALA A 10 -9.79 14.12 8.95
N TRP A 11 -10.77 13.39 9.45
CA TRP A 11 -10.67 12.51 10.59
C TRP A 11 -10.58 11.04 10.17
N GLY A 12 -9.64 10.29 10.79
CA GLY A 12 -9.50 8.86 10.52
C GLY A 12 -8.39 8.19 11.32
N PRO A 13 -8.17 6.87 11.12
CA PRO A 13 -7.14 6.09 11.82
C PRO A 13 -5.75 6.28 11.20
N TYR A 14 -5.31 7.51 11.02
CA TYR A 14 -4.07 7.81 10.28
C TYR A 14 -2.81 7.81 11.15
N THR A 15 -2.93 7.52 12.45
CA THR A 15 -1.78 7.37 13.35
C THR A 15 -0.85 6.27 12.86
N LYS A 16 0.46 6.51 12.86
CA LYS A 16 1.43 5.51 12.39
C LYS A 16 1.78 4.44 13.44
N ARG A 17 1.99 4.87 14.67
CA ARG A 17 2.55 3.98 15.71
C ARG A 17 1.51 3.44 16.68
N TYR A 18 0.61 4.29 17.15
CA TYR A 18 -0.32 3.99 18.23
C TYR A 18 -1.76 3.95 17.72
N SER A 19 -2.62 3.18 18.37
CA SER A 19 -4.04 3.17 18.06
C SER A 19 -4.70 4.49 18.47
N GLY A 20 -5.54 5.05 17.62
CA GLY A 20 -6.20 6.32 17.93
C GLY A 20 -6.92 6.90 16.74
N ILE A 21 -7.16 8.20 16.83
CA ILE A 21 -7.76 9.01 15.79
C ILE A 21 -6.84 10.16 15.43
N SER A 22 -6.80 10.49 14.15
CA SER A 22 -6.06 11.64 13.63
C SER A 22 -7.00 12.65 12.98
N HIS A 23 -6.57 13.91 13.00
CA HIS A 23 -7.13 14.98 12.17
C HIS A 23 -6.04 15.57 11.29
N VAL A 24 -6.33 15.69 9.99
CA VAL A 24 -5.43 16.29 9.00
C VAL A 24 -6.11 17.52 8.41
N PRO A 25 -5.78 18.72 8.88
CA PRO A 25 -6.32 19.95 8.35
C PRO A 25 -5.85 20.18 6.91
N ALA A 26 -6.75 20.59 6.02
CA ALA A 26 -6.46 20.75 4.60
C ALA A 26 -5.39 21.82 4.29
N ALA A 27 -5.17 22.77 5.20
CA ALA A 27 -4.31 23.94 4.98
C ALA A 27 -2.92 23.84 5.60
N ASN A 28 -2.53 22.72 6.23
CA ASN A 28 -1.35 22.67 7.11
C ASN A 28 -0.18 21.82 6.59
N ASP A 29 0.08 21.83 5.29
CA ASP A 29 1.27 21.19 4.70
C ASP A 29 1.52 19.74 5.19
N GLY A 30 0.43 18.98 5.43
CA GLY A 30 0.48 17.62 5.90
C GLY A 30 0.76 17.44 7.38
N VAL A 31 0.80 18.48 8.18
CA VAL A 31 0.86 18.38 9.64
C VAL A 31 -0.41 17.70 10.16
N ARG A 32 -0.26 16.81 11.10
CA ARG A 32 -1.34 15.98 11.62
C ARG A 32 -1.44 16.09 13.14
N PHE A 33 -2.65 16.25 13.63
CA PHE A 33 -3.00 16.03 15.02
C PHE A 33 -3.34 14.56 15.25
N ASP A 34 -2.77 13.93 16.28
CA ASP A 34 -3.06 12.56 16.69
C ASP A 34 -3.56 12.54 18.12
N LEU A 35 -4.64 11.80 18.36
CA LEU A 35 -5.12 11.45 19.69
C LEU A 35 -5.09 9.93 19.84
N SER A 36 -4.04 9.42 20.48
CA SER A 36 -3.95 8.00 20.83
C SER A 36 -4.77 7.72 22.07
N VAL A 37 -5.55 6.63 22.05
CA VAL A 37 -6.44 6.24 23.15
C VAL A 37 -6.19 4.77 23.47
N PHE A 38 -5.83 4.47 24.71
CA PHE A 38 -5.58 3.09 25.14
C PHE A 38 -5.86 2.91 26.63
N PRO A 39 -6.29 1.71 27.04
CA PRO A 39 -6.49 1.37 28.44
C PRO A 39 -5.17 1.02 29.14
N GLY A 40 -5.19 1.00 30.47
CA GLY A 40 -4.13 0.50 31.29
C GLY A 40 -4.67 -0.10 32.60
N MET A 41 -3.85 -0.82 33.32
CA MET A 41 -4.15 -1.26 34.68
C MET A 41 -3.67 -0.19 35.67
N TYR A 42 -4.59 0.29 36.52
CA TYR A 42 -4.25 1.36 37.45
C TYR A 42 -3.15 0.94 38.43
N ARG A 43 -2.13 1.81 38.59
CA ARG A 43 -0.92 1.59 39.41
C ARG A 43 -0.09 0.37 39.03
N ARG A 44 -0.20 -0.13 37.80
CA ARG A 44 0.67 -1.15 37.24
C ARG A 44 1.38 -0.63 35.99
N ARG A 45 2.33 -1.39 35.50
CA ARG A 45 2.98 -1.14 34.21
C ARG A 45 1.92 -0.93 33.14
N VAL A 46 2.09 0.11 32.33
CA VAL A 46 1.27 0.35 31.14
C VAL A 46 2.06 -0.08 29.92
N ASP A 47 1.52 -1.03 29.19
CA ASP A 47 2.02 -1.39 27.88
C ASP A 47 1.26 -0.57 26.85
N VAL A 48 1.97 0.41 26.23
CA VAL A 48 1.40 1.21 25.15
C VAL A 48 1.50 0.40 23.87
N PRO A 49 0.37 0.03 23.27
CA PRO A 49 0.39 -0.80 22.05
C PRO A 49 1.08 -0.06 20.90
N ASN A 50 2.19 -0.60 20.42
CA ASN A 50 2.97 -0.08 19.32
C ASN A 50 3.10 -1.15 18.23
N VAL A 51 2.62 -0.88 17.03
CA VAL A 51 2.65 -1.80 15.89
C VAL A 51 4.05 -2.29 15.50
N ARG A 52 5.11 -1.56 15.91
CA ARG A 52 6.49 -1.93 15.62
C ARG A 52 7.01 -3.08 16.49
N PHE A 53 6.59 -3.11 17.75
CA PHE A 53 7.20 -4.00 18.72
C PHE A 53 6.25 -5.08 19.23
N GLU A 54 4.97 -4.76 19.36
CA GLU A 54 3.98 -5.65 19.98
C GLU A 54 2.60 -5.49 19.32
N SER A 55 1.86 -6.59 19.24
CA SER A 55 0.47 -6.60 18.79
C SER A 55 -0.51 -6.38 19.96
N GLY A 56 -0.24 -5.44 20.83
CA GLY A 56 -1.05 -5.19 22.03
C GLY A 56 -2.45 -4.65 21.75
N PHE A 57 -2.79 -4.37 20.49
CA PHE A 57 -4.14 -4.05 20.06
C PHE A 57 -4.46 -4.74 18.74
N HIS A 58 -5.74 -4.91 18.48
CA HIS A 58 -6.26 -5.55 17.27
C HIS A 58 -7.24 -4.61 16.56
N PRO A 59 -7.10 -4.32 15.27
CA PRO A 59 -8.18 -3.77 14.46
C PRO A 59 -9.38 -4.71 14.57
N TRP A 60 -10.49 -4.24 15.12
CA TRP A 60 -11.63 -5.10 15.49
C TRP A 60 -12.80 -4.99 14.52
N ALA A 61 -13.16 -3.76 14.18
CA ALA A 61 -14.16 -3.46 13.18
C ALA A 61 -13.88 -2.10 12.54
N ALA A 62 -14.25 -1.91 11.28
CA ALA A 62 -14.11 -0.63 10.59
C ALA A 62 -15.15 -0.49 9.49
N ALA A 63 -15.77 0.68 9.41
CA ALA A 63 -16.59 1.08 8.27
C ALA A 63 -15.68 1.39 7.07
N PRO A 64 -16.08 1.04 5.82
CA PRO A 64 -15.26 1.26 4.63
C PRO A 64 -14.92 2.73 4.36
N ASP A 65 -15.75 3.67 4.81
CA ASP A 65 -15.54 5.11 4.70
C ASP A 65 -14.69 5.70 5.83
N LEU A 66 -14.22 4.87 6.77
CA LEU A 66 -13.44 5.23 7.94
C LEU A 66 -14.19 6.15 8.92
N SER A 67 -15.49 6.32 8.78
CA SER A 67 -16.29 7.15 9.70
C SER A 67 -16.37 6.54 11.09
N CYS A 68 -16.45 5.21 11.19
CA CYS A 68 -16.53 4.48 12.44
C CYS A 68 -15.57 3.29 12.43
N TYR A 69 -14.82 3.09 13.53
CA TYR A 69 -13.92 1.95 13.68
C TYR A 69 -13.62 1.66 15.15
N THR A 70 -13.19 0.43 15.42
CA THR A 70 -12.92 -0.08 16.78
C THR A 70 -11.58 -0.81 16.80
N PHE A 71 -10.81 -0.57 17.88
CA PHE A 71 -9.63 -1.35 18.24
C PHE A 71 -9.87 -2.08 19.57
N ARG A 72 -9.59 -3.39 19.62
CA ARG A 72 -9.58 -4.17 20.86
C ARG A 72 -8.19 -4.16 21.49
N HIS A 73 -8.13 -3.87 22.78
CA HIS A 73 -6.91 -3.90 23.59
C HIS A 73 -7.04 -4.98 24.66
N GLU A 74 -6.19 -6.00 24.61
CA GLU A 74 -6.13 -7.06 25.61
C GLU A 74 -5.21 -6.65 26.77
N LEU A 75 -5.77 -6.59 27.99
CA LEU A 75 -5.00 -6.34 29.21
C LEU A 75 -4.64 -7.63 29.92
N LEU A 76 -5.54 -8.61 29.90
CA LEU A 76 -5.30 -10.00 30.29
C LEU A 76 -5.84 -10.93 29.20
N TRP A 77 -4.97 -11.67 28.61
CA TRP A 77 -5.23 -12.61 27.53
C TRP A 77 -5.99 -13.83 28.04
N LYS A 78 -6.90 -14.45 27.29
CA LYS A 78 -7.66 -13.97 26.13
C LYS A 78 -9.05 -13.69 26.61
N ASP A 79 -9.64 -12.53 26.26
CA ASP A 79 -10.98 -12.11 26.67
C ASP A 79 -11.22 -12.07 28.18
N GLN A 80 -10.17 -12.06 29.00
CA GLN A 80 -10.31 -11.99 30.45
C GLN A 80 -10.50 -10.55 30.93
N LEU A 81 -9.64 -9.66 30.47
CA LEU A 81 -9.73 -8.24 30.76
C LEU A 81 -9.31 -7.47 29.51
N TYR A 82 -10.25 -6.75 28.91
CA TYR A 82 -9.97 -6.03 27.66
C TYR A 82 -10.80 -4.75 27.52
N ALA A 83 -10.47 -3.94 26.55
CA ALA A 83 -11.21 -2.75 26.19
C ALA A 83 -11.38 -2.64 24.67
N ASP A 84 -12.59 -2.34 24.23
CA ASP A 84 -12.91 -1.96 22.87
C ASP A 84 -12.97 -0.43 22.79
N ILE A 85 -11.99 0.15 22.09
CA ILE A 85 -11.87 1.60 21.89
C ILE A 85 -12.42 1.93 20.51
N SER A 86 -13.51 2.69 20.48
CA SER A 86 -14.24 3.02 19.26
C SER A 86 -14.24 4.51 19.01
N PHE A 87 -14.24 4.86 17.71
CA PHE A 87 -14.32 6.24 17.23
C PHE A 87 -15.50 6.34 16.26
N ALA A 88 -16.32 7.40 16.41
CA ALA A 88 -17.52 7.59 15.60
C ALA A 88 -17.75 9.08 15.31
N PRO A 89 -18.52 9.47 14.28
CA PRO A 89 -18.85 10.86 14.02
C PRO A 89 -19.69 11.45 15.17
N LEU A 90 -19.37 12.68 15.55
CA LEU A 90 -20.15 13.52 16.46
C LEU A 90 -20.38 14.91 15.82
N GLY A 91 -20.99 14.91 14.63
CA GLY A 91 -21.05 16.05 13.73
C GLY A 91 -19.89 16.05 12.74
N GLU A 92 -19.72 17.14 12.00
CA GLU A 92 -18.66 17.26 10.99
C GLU A 92 -17.27 17.50 11.60
N ASP A 93 -17.25 18.32 12.65
CA ASP A 93 -16.07 18.87 13.31
C ASP A 93 -15.58 18.08 14.53
N ALA A 94 -16.33 17.05 14.95
CA ALA A 94 -16.04 16.30 16.18
C ALA A 94 -16.16 14.78 16.00
N ARG A 95 -15.51 14.06 16.90
CA ARG A 95 -15.55 12.60 16.98
C ARG A 95 -15.80 12.15 18.40
N LEU A 96 -16.74 11.21 18.54
CA LEU A 96 -17.02 10.48 19.75
C LEU A 96 -15.94 9.43 19.99
N ILE A 97 -15.51 9.30 21.23
CA ILE A 97 -14.61 8.27 21.71
C ILE A 97 -15.39 7.43 22.72
N ARG A 98 -15.49 6.14 22.47
CA ARG A 98 -16.14 5.20 23.38
C ARG A 98 -15.17 4.10 23.78
N ALA A 99 -14.87 4.00 25.07
CA ALA A 99 -14.08 2.94 25.65
C ALA A 99 -15.03 1.97 26.40
N GLU A 100 -15.25 0.78 25.87
CA GLU A 100 -16.01 -0.26 26.51
C GLU A 100 -15.07 -1.23 27.21
N LEU A 101 -15.10 -1.22 28.53
CA LEU A 101 -14.22 -1.99 29.41
C LEU A 101 -14.92 -3.27 29.85
N HIS A 102 -14.26 -4.41 29.69
CA HIS A 102 -14.81 -5.73 30.05
C HIS A 102 -13.90 -6.43 31.05
N ASN A 103 -14.47 -6.82 32.19
CA ASN A 103 -13.82 -7.66 33.20
C ASN A 103 -14.53 -9.01 33.30
N ASN A 104 -14.04 -10.01 32.61
CA ASN A 104 -14.52 -11.39 32.66
C ASN A 104 -13.76 -12.24 33.70
N THR A 105 -12.89 -11.61 34.51
CA THR A 105 -12.21 -12.31 35.62
C THR A 105 -13.13 -12.49 36.81
N ASP A 106 -12.71 -13.33 37.75
CA ASP A 106 -13.44 -13.61 39.01
C ASP A 106 -13.19 -12.57 40.12
N ALA A 107 -12.40 -11.53 39.85
CA ALA A 107 -12.01 -10.51 40.83
C ALA A 107 -12.22 -9.07 40.29
N PRO A 108 -12.53 -8.11 41.17
CA PRO A 108 -12.56 -6.70 40.82
C PRO A 108 -11.23 -6.22 40.28
N GLN A 109 -11.26 -5.36 39.25
CA GLN A 109 -10.10 -4.74 38.66
C GLN A 109 -10.21 -3.21 38.76
N ASN A 110 -9.04 -2.54 38.77
CA ASN A 110 -8.96 -1.09 38.66
C ASN A 110 -8.20 -0.76 37.38
N LEU A 111 -8.91 -0.13 36.46
CA LEU A 111 -8.34 0.26 35.16
C LEU A 111 -8.00 1.76 35.13
N ALA A 112 -7.26 2.13 34.13
CA ALA A 112 -7.02 3.49 33.72
C ALA A 112 -7.29 3.65 32.23
N LEU A 113 -7.63 4.85 31.78
CA LEU A 113 -7.75 5.21 30.38
C LEU A 113 -6.81 6.39 30.10
N HIS A 114 -6.04 6.30 29.04
CA HIS A 114 -5.12 7.33 28.61
C HIS A 114 -5.55 7.94 27.28
N TYR A 115 -5.66 9.27 27.25
CA TYR A 115 -5.71 10.03 26.01
C TYR A 115 -4.36 10.72 25.86
N MET A 116 -3.70 10.54 24.70
CA MET A 116 -2.39 11.08 24.38
C MET A 116 -2.46 11.93 23.13
N ALA A 117 -2.56 13.24 23.30
CA ALA A 117 -2.59 14.20 22.19
C ALA A 117 -1.17 14.58 21.76
N SER A 118 -0.94 14.64 20.47
CA SER A 118 0.32 15.05 19.86
C SER A 118 0.10 15.66 18.49
N ALA A 119 1.08 16.45 18.03
CA ALA A 119 1.14 16.94 16.64
C ALA A 119 2.39 16.41 15.96
N TRP A 120 2.27 16.05 14.71
CA TRP A 120 3.34 15.44 13.92
C TRP A 120 3.47 16.10 12.56
N ASP A 121 4.69 16.44 12.20
CA ASP A 121 5.03 16.73 10.82
C ASP A 121 4.95 15.48 9.95
N PRO A 122 4.68 15.58 8.64
CA PRO A 122 4.65 14.42 7.76
C PRO A 122 6.00 13.70 7.74
N VAL A 123 5.96 12.37 7.57
CA VAL A 123 7.15 11.53 7.50
C VAL A 123 7.33 11.05 6.07
N PRO A 124 8.48 11.31 5.41
CA PRO A 124 8.69 10.97 4.01
C PRO A 124 8.80 9.47 3.77
N SER A 125 9.28 8.72 4.75
CA SER A 125 9.47 7.29 4.66
C SER A 125 9.42 6.65 6.06
N TYR A 126 9.41 5.33 6.13
CA TYR A 126 9.47 4.59 7.40
C TYR A 126 10.81 4.73 8.16
N ARG A 127 11.83 5.34 7.57
CA ARG A 127 13.14 5.58 8.22
C ARG A 127 13.12 6.66 9.30
N GLY A 128 12.01 7.34 9.48
CA GLY A 128 11.73 7.92 10.77
C GLY A 128 12.30 9.30 11.07
N PHE A 129 12.49 10.18 10.10
CA PHE A 129 12.55 11.60 10.41
C PHE A 129 11.29 12.30 9.88
N SER A 130 10.79 13.29 10.61
CA SER A 130 9.68 14.12 10.16
C SER A 130 10.16 15.16 9.16
N LEU A 131 9.25 15.60 8.27
CA LEU A 131 9.48 16.72 7.38
C LEU A 131 9.17 18.01 8.14
N PRO A 132 10.18 18.77 8.58
CA PRO A 132 9.89 20.03 9.21
C PRO A 132 9.22 20.95 8.19
N GLY A 133 8.10 21.53 8.56
CA GLY A 133 7.52 22.61 7.79
C GLY A 133 8.55 23.73 7.61
N CYS A 134 8.46 24.49 6.53
CA CYS A 134 9.34 25.60 6.29
C CYS A 134 8.56 26.85 5.88
N GLU A 135 9.18 28.00 6.09
CA GLU A 135 8.75 29.28 5.59
C GLU A 135 9.67 29.70 4.45
N VAL A 136 9.10 29.98 3.30
CA VAL A 136 9.82 30.49 2.14
C VAL A 136 9.50 31.95 1.96
N SER A 137 10.51 32.81 2.11
CA SER A 137 10.40 34.23 1.73
C SER A 137 10.92 34.39 0.30
N LEU A 138 10.09 34.92 -0.57
CA LEU A 138 10.42 35.21 -1.95
C LEU A 138 10.58 36.69 -2.19
N PRO A 139 11.56 37.10 -3.03
CA PRO A 139 11.61 38.45 -3.57
C PRO A 139 10.34 38.80 -4.36
N GLU A 140 10.09 40.11 -4.52
CA GLU A 140 8.99 40.58 -5.37
C GLU A 140 9.18 40.04 -6.80
N ASN A 141 8.09 39.60 -7.44
CA ASN A 141 8.06 39.01 -8.78
C ASN A 141 8.96 37.77 -8.97
N ALA A 142 9.39 37.11 -7.91
CA ALA A 142 10.13 35.86 -8.03
C ALA A 142 9.23 34.69 -8.47
N ALA A 143 9.79 33.77 -9.28
CA ALA A 143 9.21 32.47 -9.52
C ALA A 143 9.95 31.40 -8.70
N PHE A 144 9.22 30.44 -8.12
CA PHE A 144 9.74 29.45 -7.19
C PHE A 144 9.29 28.03 -7.56
N VAL A 145 10.17 27.06 -7.31
CA VAL A 145 9.84 25.62 -7.46
C VAL A 145 10.64 24.77 -6.45
N TRP A 146 10.01 23.78 -5.88
CA TRP A 146 10.74 22.72 -5.17
C TRP A 146 11.48 21.83 -6.15
N ALA A 147 12.72 21.46 -5.85
CA ALA A 147 13.52 20.65 -6.79
C ALA A 147 12.89 19.30 -7.12
N LYS A 148 12.15 18.69 -6.19
CA LYS A 148 11.42 17.44 -6.41
C LYS A 148 10.19 17.57 -7.31
N ASP A 149 9.69 18.78 -7.55
CA ASP A 149 8.55 19.06 -8.42
C ASP A 149 9.05 19.40 -9.86
N TYR A 150 10.06 18.66 -10.31
CA TYR A 150 10.61 18.76 -11.65
C TYR A 150 9.63 18.29 -12.74
N ASP A 151 9.74 18.85 -13.94
CA ASP A 151 8.98 18.39 -15.09
C ASP A 151 9.60 17.11 -15.67
N THR A 152 10.93 17.11 -15.90
CA THR A 152 11.68 15.96 -16.39
C THR A 152 12.98 15.77 -15.62
N LEU A 153 13.37 14.52 -15.43
CA LEU A 153 14.66 14.13 -14.89
C LEU A 153 15.22 12.96 -15.73
N ASP A 154 16.28 13.21 -16.47
CA ASP A 154 16.92 12.23 -17.33
C ASP A 154 18.33 11.93 -16.86
N PHE A 155 18.62 10.66 -16.65
CA PHE A 155 19.96 10.17 -16.35
C PHE A 155 20.71 9.84 -17.65
N SER A 156 21.90 10.42 -17.81
CA SER A 156 22.76 10.21 -18.98
C SER A 156 23.21 8.76 -19.16
N ILE A 157 23.25 8.00 -18.07
CA ILE A 157 23.59 6.60 -18.04
C ILE A 157 22.52 5.86 -17.28
N HIS A 158 22.01 4.78 -17.88
CA HIS A 158 21.05 3.90 -17.20
C HIS A 158 21.66 3.35 -15.90
N ARG A 159 20.92 3.41 -14.82
CA ARG A 159 21.33 2.93 -13.48
C ARG A 159 20.35 1.89 -12.97
N PRO A 160 20.83 0.83 -12.32
CA PRO A 160 19.95 -0.07 -11.59
C PRO A 160 19.05 0.70 -10.61
N ASN A 161 17.79 0.30 -10.51
CA ASN A 161 16.78 0.91 -9.62
C ASN A 161 16.49 2.39 -9.92
N GLU A 162 16.66 2.83 -11.14
CA GLU A 162 16.44 4.20 -11.57
C GLU A 162 15.00 4.68 -11.36
N CYS A 163 14.01 3.78 -11.48
CA CYS A 163 12.60 4.04 -11.26
C CYS A 163 12.14 3.72 -9.83
N LEU A 164 13.01 3.12 -9.02
CA LEU A 164 12.72 2.65 -7.68
C LEU A 164 13.83 3.06 -6.73
N THR A 165 13.49 3.66 -5.61
CA THR A 165 14.39 3.85 -4.48
C THR A 165 13.98 2.95 -3.33
N TRP A 166 14.96 2.54 -2.52
CA TRP A 166 14.72 1.72 -1.34
C TRP A 166 13.77 2.38 -0.32
N ASP A 167 13.75 3.71 -0.30
CA ASP A 167 12.92 4.51 0.61
C ASP A 167 11.51 4.78 0.09
N GLY A 168 11.13 4.23 -1.06
CA GLY A 168 9.84 4.48 -1.67
C GLY A 168 9.70 5.87 -2.29
N LEU A 169 10.80 6.54 -2.63
CA LEU A 169 10.84 7.83 -3.31
C LEU A 169 10.81 7.64 -4.82
N ARG A 170 10.38 8.67 -5.54
CA ARG A 170 10.44 8.67 -7.01
C ARG A 170 11.89 8.70 -7.50
N ARG A 171 12.07 8.41 -8.79
CA ARG A 171 13.35 8.53 -9.52
C ARG A 171 14.05 9.83 -9.17
N GLY A 172 15.30 9.74 -8.76
CA GLY A 172 16.16 10.86 -8.41
C GLY A 172 15.86 11.56 -7.10
N GLU A 173 14.72 11.29 -6.46
CA GLU A 173 14.40 11.88 -5.18
C GLU A 173 15.19 11.21 -4.04
N GLU A 174 15.62 12.01 -3.09
CA GLU A 174 16.28 11.54 -1.88
C GLU A 174 15.72 12.26 -0.64
N ALA A 175 15.55 11.53 0.45
CA ALA A 175 15.18 12.11 1.73
C ALA A 175 16.40 12.79 2.35
N VAL A 176 16.29 14.10 2.61
CA VAL A 176 17.40 14.92 3.14
C VAL A 176 16.93 15.73 4.35
N PRO A 177 17.41 15.41 5.56
CA PRO A 177 17.08 16.20 6.74
C PRO A 177 17.48 17.68 6.57
N GLY A 178 16.58 18.59 6.94
CA GLY A 178 16.81 20.04 6.84
C GLY A 178 16.40 20.64 5.49
N PHE A 179 15.91 19.85 4.52
CA PHE A 179 15.27 20.36 3.32
C PHE A 179 13.81 20.80 3.62
N GLY A 180 13.32 21.75 2.83
CA GLY A 180 12.05 22.38 3.09
C GLY A 180 10.84 21.46 3.08
N GLN A 181 10.93 20.37 2.30
CA GLN A 181 9.93 19.30 2.28
C GLN A 181 10.56 17.93 2.59
N GLY A 182 11.78 17.92 3.12
CA GLY A 182 12.53 16.74 3.47
C GLY A 182 13.08 15.94 2.30
N TYR A 183 12.83 16.37 1.06
CA TYR A 183 13.27 15.68 -0.16
C TYR A 183 14.14 16.59 -1.01
N GLY A 184 15.11 16.03 -1.69
CA GLY A 184 15.93 16.70 -2.68
C GLY A 184 16.14 15.85 -3.92
N ILE A 185 16.61 16.49 -4.97
CA ILE A 185 17.01 15.82 -6.20
C ILE A 185 18.52 15.61 -6.21
N GLY A 186 18.91 14.34 -6.25
CA GLY A 186 20.29 13.93 -6.49
C GLY A 186 20.55 13.74 -7.99
N MET A 187 21.46 14.53 -8.56
CA MET A 187 21.91 14.36 -9.94
C MET A 187 23.40 14.66 -10.09
N GLY A 188 23.99 14.14 -11.14
CA GLY A 188 25.41 14.28 -11.34
C GLY A 188 26.23 13.33 -10.44
N PHE A 189 25.56 12.43 -9.75
CA PHE A 189 26.23 11.41 -8.99
C PHE A 189 26.70 10.28 -9.90
N GLY A 190 27.97 10.24 -10.14
CA GLY A 190 28.58 8.95 -9.94
C GLY A 190 28.41 8.64 -8.45
N CYS A 191 27.94 7.48 -8.05
CA CYS A 191 28.18 7.04 -6.71
C CYS A 191 29.71 7.12 -6.52
N SER A 192 30.18 8.25 -5.98
CA SER A 192 31.56 8.42 -5.66
C SER A 192 31.90 7.26 -4.76
N GLU A 193 32.57 6.26 -5.31
CA GLU A 193 33.01 5.08 -4.58
C GLU A 193 31.89 4.30 -3.88
N GLY A 194 30.62 4.66 -4.10
CA GLY A 194 29.48 3.94 -3.58
C GLY A 194 29.33 2.63 -4.34
N LYS A 195 29.49 1.54 -3.65
CA LYS A 195 28.97 0.27 -4.11
C LYS A 195 27.46 0.45 -4.18
N GLY A 196 26.89 0.35 -5.37
CA GLY A 196 25.45 0.23 -5.51
C GLY A 196 24.95 -0.87 -4.55
N PRO A 197 23.65 -1.01 -4.28
CA PRO A 197 23.10 -1.93 -3.28
C PRO A 197 23.63 -3.36 -3.42
N PHE A 198 24.25 -3.71 -4.54
CA PHE A 198 24.87 -5.01 -4.82
C PHE A 198 26.38 -4.95 -5.15
N GLY A 199 27.08 -3.91 -4.72
CA GLY A 199 28.54 -3.79 -4.86
C GLY A 199 29.02 -3.37 -6.27
N GLN A 200 28.15 -2.84 -7.13
CA GLN A 200 28.48 -2.33 -8.45
C GLN A 200 29.14 -0.95 -8.36
N VAL A 201 30.19 -0.72 -9.14
CA VAL A 201 30.77 0.61 -9.30
C VAL A 201 29.88 1.40 -10.24
N MET A 202 29.27 2.48 -9.75
CA MET A 202 28.40 3.33 -10.56
C MET A 202 29.23 4.35 -11.34
N PRO A 203 28.95 4.58 -12.63
CA PRO A 203 29.63 5.60 -13.42
C PRO A 203 29.27 7.02 -12.99
N SER A 204 30.04 8.03 -13.46
CA SER A 204 29.74 9.43 -13.19
C SER A 204 28.40 9.84 -13.81
N GLY A 205 27.61 10.65 -13.13
CA GLY A 205 26.35 11.21 -13.63
C GLY A 205 26.54 12.46 -14.49
N LYS A 206 27.69 12.63 -15.15
CA LYS A 206 27.90 13.72 -16.09
C LYS A 206 26.92 13.62 -17.26
N GLY A 207 26.18 14.71 -17.51
CA GLY A 207 25.15 14.77 -18.53
C GLY A 207 23.74 14.44 -18.02
N ASP A 208 23.57 14.12 -16.74
CA ASP A 208 22.24 14.07 -16.14
C ASP A 208 21.55 15.42 -16.27
N THR A 209 20.25 15.44 -16.61
CA THR A 209 19.48 16.68 -16.79
C THR A 209 18.24 16.69 -15.93
N VAL A 210 17.93 17.85 -15.37
CA VAL A 210 16.63 18.11 -14.73
C VAL A 210 16.03 19.41 -15.28
N THR A 211 14.74 19.39 -15.58
CA THR A 211 14.04 20.53 -16.17
C THR A 211 12.88 20.97 -15.28
N PHE A 212 12.72 22.29 -15.14
CA PHE A 212 11.67 22.92 -14.38
C PHE A 212 10.97 23.98 -15.24
N THR A 213 9.66 24.09 -15.11
CA THR A 213 8.87 25.19 -15.64
C THR A 213 8.52 26.17 -14.51
N LEU A 214 8.99 27.42 -14.61
CA LEU A 214 8.67 28.49 -13.68
C LEU A 214 7.77 29.53 -14.37
N SER A 215 6.87 30.16 -13.63
CA SER A 215 5.97 31.20 -14.16
C SER A 215 6.28 32.55 -13.52
N LEU A 216 6.68 33.48 -14.32
CA LEU A 216 7.01 34.87 -13.92
C LEU A 216 5.83 35.80 -14.19
N THR A 217 5.45 36.61 -13.22
CA THR A 217 4.38 37.61 -13.33
C THR A 217 4.83 38.87 -14.05
N ALA A 218 6.14 39.18 -13.98
CA ALA A 218 6.78 40.28 -14.65
C ALA A 218 8.11 39.86 -15.26
N PRO A 219 8.65 40.58 -16.29
CA PRO A 219 9.97 40.25 -16.84
C PRO A 219 11.07 40.51 -15.82
N LEU A 220 12.14 39.72 -15.86
CA LEU A 220 13.37 39.94 -15.10
C LEU A 220 14.42 40.55 -16.04
N HIS A 221 14.96 41.71 -15.70
CA HIS A 221 15.94 42.44 -16.52
C HIS A 221 17.38 42.05 -16.18
N THR A 222 17.67 41.86 -14.93
CA THR A 222 18.94 41.36 -14.42
C THR A 222 18.68 40.09 -13.58
N PRO A 223 18.28 38.98 -14.26
CA PRO A 223 17.84 37.80 -13.54
C PRO A 223 18.99 37.10 -12.80
N CYS A 224 18.67 36.46 -11.70
CA CYS A 224 19.51 35.50 -11.07
C CYS A 224 18.73 34.21 -10.71
N LEU A 225 19.48 33.11 -10.69
CA LEU A 225 19.02 31.83 -10.20
C LEU A 225 19.52 31.63 -8.76
N CYS A 226 18.62 31.53 -7.81
CA CYS A 226 18.90 31.15 -6.43
C CYS A 226 18.60 29.66 -6.26
N VAL A 227 19.58 28.87 -5.76
CA VAL A 227 19.44 27.45 -5.56
C VAL A 227 19.77 27.10 -4.12
N ARG A 228 18.79 26.57 -3.38
CA ARG A 228 19.08 25.97 -2.07
C ARG A 228 19.48 24.51 -2.27
N TYR A 229 20.58 24.13 -1.64
CA TYR A 229 21.20 22.81 -1.87
C TYR A 229 21.97 22.35 -0.63
N TRP A 230 22.30 21.06 -0.61
CA TRP A 230 23.27 20.49 0.32
C TRP A 230 24.30 19.67 -0.46
N ASN A 231 25.59 19.95 -0.26
CA ASN A 231 26.66 19.21 -0.90
C ASN A 231 27.59 18.61 0.17
N PRO A 232 27.37 17.35 0.57
CA PRO A 232 28.18 16.66 1.56
C PRO A 232 29.53 16.17 1.01
N ALA A 233 29.77 16.25 -0.30
CA ALA A 233 31.02 15.81 -0.93
C ALA A 233 32.16 16.81 -0.69
N ASP A 234 33.40 16.38 -0.88
CA ASP A 234 34.59 17.23 -0.72
C ASP A 234 34.84 18.12 -1.94
N ALA A 235 34.14 17.94 -3.04
CA ALA A 235 34.29 18.69 -4.29
C ALA A 235 33.01 19.47 -4.64
N SER A 236 33.16 20.59 -5.37
CA SER A 236 32.03 21.34 -5.90
C SER A 236 31.31 20.54 -6.98
N SER A 237 29.96 20.64 -6.97
CA SER A 237 29.12 20.18 -8.07
C SER A 237 28.94 21.31 -9.08
N GLU A 238 29.01 21.02 -10.37
CA GLU A 238 28.86 22.00 -11.43
C GLU A 238 27.74 21.57 -12.39
N TYR A 239 26.88 22.54 -12.72
CA TYR A 239 25.76 22.36 -13.65
C TYR A 239 25.78 23.42 -14.73
N ASP A 240 25.59 23.01 -15.97
CA ASP A 240 25.23 23.91 -17.04
C ASP A 240 23.77 24.34 -16.88
N VAL A 241 23.51 25.63 -17.03
CA VAL A 241 22.17 26.22 -16.91
C VAL A 241 21.74 26.69 -18.31
N ASN A 242 20.81 26.02 -18.94
CA ASN A 242 20.26 26.29 -20.26
C ASN A 242 21.32 26.39 -21.38
N GLY A 243 22.48 25.75 -21.24
CA GLY A 243 23.57 25.84 -22.20
C GLY A 243 24.33 27.17 -22.25
N GLN A 244 24.14 28.07 -21.25
CA GLN A 244 24.65 29.45 -21.29
C GLN A 244 25.43 29.84 -20.04
N ASP A 245 24.99 29.39 -18.86
CA ASP A 245 25.57 29.78 -17.59
C ASP A 245 26.04 28.55 -16.81
N THR A 246 26.99 28.73 -15.86
CA THR A 246 27.48 27.65 -15.03
C THR A 246 27.16 27.87 -13.57
N LEU A 247 26.34 27.01 -13.01
CA LEU A 247 26.03 26.97 -11.58
C LEU A 247 27.06 26.13 -10.85
N ARG A 248 27.70 26.69 -9.83
CA ARG A 248 28.66 25.99 -8.98
C ARG A 248 28.13 25.88 -7.55
N LEU A 249 28.09 24.66 -7.04
CA LEU A 249 27.60 24.33 -5.70
C LEU A 249 28.76 23.76 -4.86
N PRO A 250 29.47 24.59 -4.09
CA PRO A 250 30.58 24.15 -3.27
C PRO A 250 30.16 23.23 -2.13
N PRO A 251 31.08 22.46 -1.54
CA PRO A 251 30.83 21.67 -0.34
C PRO A 251 30.23 22.49 0.79
N CYS A 252 29.24 21.94 1.50
CA CYS A 252 28.63 22.58 2.66
C CYS A 252 28.18 21.54 3.69
N GLN A 253 28.30 21.89 4.99
CA GLN A 253 27.93 21.00 6.10
C GLN A 253 26.42 21.01 6.41
N LYS A 254 25.70 22.00 5.93
CA LYS A 254 24.25 22.19 6.08
C LYS A 254 23.68 22.83 4.83
N PRO A 255 22.37 22.72 4.59
CA PRO A 255 21.75 23.38 3.45
C PRO A 255 22.10 24.86 3.32
N SER A 256 22.53 25.27 2.14
CA SER A 256 23.02 26.60 1.80
C SER A 256 22.38 27.09 0.51
N ILE A 257 22.41 28.41 0.25
CA ILE A 257 21.88 29.02 -0.96
C ILE A 257 23.05 29.50 -1.83
N ALA A 258 23.06 29.06 -3.10
CA ALA A 258 23.92 29.61 -4.13
C ALA A 258 23.11 30.59 -4.98
N ILE A 259 23.75 31.69 -5.40
CA ILE A 259 23.17 32.71 -6.28
C ILE A 259 24.00 32.78 -7.54
N LEU A 260 23.37 32.58 -8.70
CA LEU A 260 23.98 32.67 -10.01
C LEU A 260 23.33 33.80 -10.82
N PRO A 261 24.02 34.93 -11.09
CA PRO A 261 23.57 35.90 -12.10
C PRO A 261 23.48 35.23 -13.47
N LEU A 262 22.35 35.48 -14.16
CA LEU A 262 22.13 34.96 -15.52
C LEU A 262 22.40 36.05 -16.57
N ASN A 263 22.98 35.61 -17.72
CA ASN A 263 23.39 36.57 -18.74
C ASN A 263 22.24 37.12 -19.61
N ALA A 264 21.13 36.42 -19.67
CA ALA A 264 19.99 36.79 -20.51
C ALA A 264 18.78 37.22 -19.66
N SER A 265 18.10 38.33 -20.06
CA SER A 265 16.82 38.70 -19.45
C SER A 265 15.75 37.64 -19.71
N ILE A 266 14.82 37.51 -18.77
CA ILE A 266 13.75 36.50 -18.84
C ILE A 266 12.40 37.22 -18.97
N PRO A 267 11.61 36.93 -20.02
CA PRO A 267 10.32 37.55 -20.20
C PRO A 267 9.29 37.10 -19.16
N ALA A 268 8.23 37.84 -18.96
CA ALA A 268 7.08 37.39 -18.21
C ALA A 268 6.41 36.16 -18.87
N GLY A 269 5.78 35.33 -18.08
CA GLY A 269 5.14 34.11 -18.53
C GLY A 269 5.93 32.83 -18.11
N LYS A 270 5.67 31.74 -18.79
CA LYS A 270 6.36 30.47 -18.55
C LYS A 270 7.79 30.49 -19.07
N SER A 271 8.72 30.10 -18.21
CA SER A 271 10.14 29.96 -18.53
C SER A 271 10.62 28.57 -18.15
N THR A 272 11.39 27.93 -19.04
CA THR A 272 11.98 26.62 -18.77
C THR A 272 13.42 26.80 -18.28
N LEU A 273 13.74 26.13 -17.17
CA LEU A 273 15.07 26.05 -16.59
C LEU A 273 15.56 24.62 -16.65
N THR A 274 16.65 24.39 -17.39
CA THR A 274 17.30 23.07 -17.49
C THR A 274 18.67 23.12 -16.83
N LEU A 275 18.91 22.22 -15.90
CA LEU A 275 20.22 22.02 -15.28
C LEU A 275 20.82 20.72 -15.81
N THR A 276 22.03 20.79 -16.37
CA THR A 276 22.76 19.60 -16.86
C THR A 276 24.04 19.44 -16.04
N ALA A 277 24.23 18.27 -15.45
CA ALA A 277 25.42 17.98 -14.65
C ALA A 277 26.69 17.97 -15.50
N ALA A 278 27.67 18.82 -15.18
CA ALA A 278 28.91 18.98 -15.91
C ALA A 278 30.04 18.04 -15.44
N GLY A 279 29.93 17.49 -14.26
CA GLY A 279 30.91 16.62 -13.64
C GLY A 279 30.44 15.83 -12.44
N VAL A 280 31.35 15.14 -11.77
CA VAL A 280 31.10 14.42 -10.55
C VAL A 280 30.70 15.43 -9.48
N GLY A 281 29.55 15.24 -8.88
CA GLY A 281 29.04 16.11 -7.82
C GLY A 281 28.42 15.32 -6.68
N GLY A 282 28.25 15.98 -5.54
CA GLY A 282 27.58 15.42 -4.38
C GLY A 282 26.38 16.27 -3.94
N ALA A 283 26.08 17.34 -4.70
CA ALA A 283 25.04 18.27 -4.34
C ALA A 283 23.64 17.67 -4.54
N LYS A 284 22.79 17.88 -3.56
CA LYS A 284 21.36 17.59 -3.60
C LYS A 284 20.63 18.93 -3.65
N LEU A 285 19.67 19.05 -4.57
CA LEU A 285 18.91 20.29 -4.78
C LEU A 285 17.63 20.23 -3.94
N ASP A 286 17.33 21.30 -3.19
CA ASP A 286 16.15 21.47 -2.36
C ASP A 286 15.05 22.25 -3.08
N CYS A 287 15.38 23.49 -3.50
CA CYS A 287 14.46 24.37 -4.21
C CYS A 287 15.23 25.42 -5.02
N LEU A 288 14.50 26.02 -5.97
CA LEU A 288 15.04 27.01 -6.89
C LEU A 288 14.11 28.24 -6.93
N ALA A 289 14.70 29.42 -7.09
CA ALA A 289 13.97 30.65 -7.37
C ALA A 289 14.65 31.47 -8.46
N LEU A 290 13.84 32.06 -9.34
CA LEU A 290 14.28 33.08 -10.30
C LEU A 290 13.80 34.43 -9.83
N CYS A 291 14.68 35.41 -9.71
CA CYS A 291 14.36 36.77 -9.29
C CYS A 291 15.32 37.82 -9.87
N GLU A 292 15.11 39.09 -9.61
CA GLU A 292 16.10 40.13 -9.93
C GLU A 292 17.32 39.99 -9.01
N GLN A 293 18.51 40.19 -9.56
CA GLN A 293 19.77 40.05 -8.84
C GLN A 293 19.87 40.95 -7.60
N ALA A 294 19.30 42.17 -7.69
CA ALA A 294 19.31 43.09 -6.57
C ALA A 294 18.55 42.57 -5.36
N ASP A 295 17.58 41.70 -5.58
CA ASP A 295 16.66 41.19 -4.55
C ASP A 295 16.99 39.77 -4.10
N ALA A 296 18.00 39.16 -4.68
CA ALA A 296 18.37 37.75 -4.39
C ALA A 296 18.60 37.45 -2.90
N GLY A 297 19.08 38.45 -2.14
CA GLY A 297 19.27 38.33 -0.68
C GLY A 297 17.97 38.21 0.13
N ASN A 298 16.82 38.51 -0.47
CA ASN A 298 15.51 38.33 0.17
C ASN A 298 14.95 36.92 -0.02
N PHE A 299 15.58 36.06 -0.83
CA PHE A 299 15.23 34.65 -0.92
C PHE A 299 15.77 33.88 0.28
N THR A 300 14.87 33.41 1.14
CA THR A 300 15.25 32.61 2.31
C THR A 300 14.31 31.41 2.50
N VAL A 301 14.85 30.35 3.04
CA VAL A 301 14.09 29.17 3.47
C VAL A 301 14.46 28.88 4.91
N THR A 302 13.52 29.07 5.81
CA THR A 302 13.68 28.88 7.25
C THR A 302 12.85 27.67 7.67
N LEU A 303 13.50 26.70 8.32
CA LEU A 303 12.78 25.58 8.90
C LEU A 303 11.94 26.09 10.09
N ARG A 304 10.69 25.68 10.16
CA ARG A 304 9.85 25.92 11.32
C ARG A 304 10.49 25.29 12.54
N GLY A 305 10.33 25.90 13.69
CA GLY A 305 10.71 25.32 14.98
C GLY A 305 9.88 24.11 15.33
N ASP A 306 10.14 23.51 16.48
CA ASP A 306 9.35 22.39 17.02
C ASP A 306 7.89 22.84 17.22
N GLY A 307 6.99 22.25 16.44
CA GLY A 307 5.55 22.46 16.51
C GLY A 307 4.82 21.49 17.43
N SER A 308 5.53 20.58 18.08
CA SER A 308 4.93 19.50 18.87
C SER A 308 4.35 19.94 20.22
N ARG A 309 4.71 21.12 20.72
CA ARG A 309 4.28 21.63 22.04
C ARG A 309 3.09 22.56 21.91
N PRO A 310 1.89 22.17 22.36
CA PRO A 310 0.73 23.05 22.32
C PRO A 310 0.70 24.03 23.50
N GLN A 311 -0.02 25.13 23.31
CA GLN A 311 -0.63 25.84 24.43
C GLN A 311 -1.86 25.02 24.86
N ALA A 312 -1.85 24.58 26.13
CA ALA A 312 -2.89 23.73 26.69
C ALA A 312 -3.65 24.51 27.77
N GLU A 313 -4.97 24.63 27.62
CA GLU A 313 -5.84 25.38 28.54
C GLU A 313 -6.96 24.48 29.06
N PRO A 314 -6.84 23.92 30.28
CA PRO A 314 -7.90 23.16 30.92
C PRO A 314 -9.06 24.09 31.35
N ALA A 315 -10.29 23.68 31.16
CA ALA A 315 -11.45 24.37 31.73
C ALA A 315 -11.45 24.29 33.25
N ALA A 316 -11.91 25.36 33.91
CA ALA A 316 -11.89 25.44 35.39
C ALA A 316 -12.97 24.54 36.04
N ASP A 317 -14.15 24.46 35.45
CA ASP A 317 -15.33 23.83 36.02
C ASP A 317 -15.97 22.73 35.14
N GLU A 318 -15.34 22.40 34.00
CA GLU A 318 -15.85 21.42 33.03
C GLU A 318 -14.75 20.44 32.59
N ASN A 319 -15.15 19.23 32.19
CA ASN A 319 -14.22 18.16 31.80
C ASN A 319 -13.78 18.29 30.34
N TYR A 320 -13.09 19.38 30.02
CA TYR A 320 -12.43 19.54 28.72
C TYR A 320 -11.10 20.32 28.81
N LEU A 321 -10.32 20.18 27.76
CA LEU A 321 -9.03 20.83 27.55
C LEU A 321 -8.98 21.33 26.10
N THR A 322 -8.54 22.58 25.89
CA THR A 322 -8.21 23.09 24.56
C THR A 322 -6.70 23.03 24.29
N LEU A 323 -6.33 22.73 23.06
CA LEU A 323 -4.95 22.58 22.58
C LEU A 323 -4.74 23.39 21.31
N GLN A 324 -3.85 24.35 21.35
CA GLN A 324 -3.41 25.13 20.19
C GLN A 324 -1.95 24.80 19.88
N TYR A 325 -1.71 24.18 18.71
CA TYR A 325 -0.36 23.85 18.26
C TYR A 325 0.21 24.99 17.39
N PRO A 326 1.53 25.27 17.44
CA PRO A 326 2.12 26.38 16.69
C PRO A 326 1.98 26.28 15.17
N HIS A 327 1.95 25.09 14.62
CA HIS A 327 1.92 24.84 13.18
C HIS A 327 0.58 24.32 12.65
N ILE A 328 -0.45 24.35 13.48
CA ILE A 328 -1.80 23.95 13.11
C ILE A 328 -2.72 25.16 13.34
N GLN A 329 -3.51 25.54 12.31
CA GLN A 329 -4.42 26.67 12.43
C GLN A 329 -5.57 26.38 13.38
N GLU A 330 -6.09 25.17 13.34
CA GLU A 330 -7.20 24.72 14.18
C GLU A 330 -6.74 24.59 15.64
N CYS A 331 -7.66 24.86 16.54
CA CYS A 331 -7.56 24.52 17.95
C CYS A 331 -8.39 23.26 18.23
N TYR A 332 -7.85 22.37 19.02
CA TYR A 332 -8.51 21.11 19.38
C TYR A 332 -9.11 21.19 20.76
N GLY A 333 -10.36 20.68 20.90
CA GLY A 333 -10.97 20.42 22.18
C GLY A 333 -10.97 18.93 22.48
N ILE A 334 -10.57 18.51 23.67
CA ILE A 334 -10.65 17.15 24.15
C ILE A 334 -11.54 17.09 25.39
N LEU A 335 -12.55 16.23 25.32
CA LEU A 335 -13.56 16.08 26.37
C LEU A 335 -13.46 14.66 26.97
N TRP A 336 -13.74 14.55 28.27
CA TRP A 336 -13.75 13.26 28.97
C TRP A 336 -14.91 13.12 29.94
N ASP A 337 -15.17 11.90 30.36
CA ASP A 337 -16.21 11.51 31.28
C ASP A 337 -15.94 12.01 32.73
N ASP A 338 -16.92 11.93 33.60
CA ASP A 338 -16.79 12.30 35.01
C ASP A 338 -15.96 11.26 35.79
N ILE A 339 -14.66 11.28 35.52
CA ILE A 339 -13.66 10.41 36.12
C ILE A 339 -12.50 11.30 36.59
N THR A 340 -11.92 10.95 37.74
CA THR A 340 -10.72 11.63 38.23
C THR A 340 -9.64 11.61 37.15
N THR A 341 -9.25 12.80 36.70
CA THR A 341 -8.32 12.98 35.58
C THR A 341 -7.13 13.84 35.97
N HIS A 342 -5.95 13.36 35.63
CA HIS A 342 -4.70 14.11 35.78
C HIS A 342 -4.18 14.52 34.40
N ILE A 343 -3.98 15.81 34.21
CA ILE A 343 -3.40 16.34 32.98
C ILE A 343 -1.88 16.40 33.16
N ARG A 344 -1.15 15.72 32.29
CA ARG A 344 0.32 15.65 32.33
C ARG A 344 0.90 15.95 30.95
N THR A 345 2.17 16.33 30.93
CA THR A 345 2.96 16.43 29.69
C THR A 345 4.08 15.40 29.67
N ILE A 346 4.35 14.83 28.51
CA ILE A 346 5.42 13.84 28.32
C ILE A 346 6.33 14.33 27.20
N GLU A 347 7.59 14.57 27.54
CA GLU A 347 8.63 15.06 26.64
C GLU A 347 9.49 13.89 26.13
N ASN A 348 8.92 13.09 25.23
CA ASN A 348 9.59 11.96 24.60
C ASN A 348 8.91 11.63 23.25
N ASP A 349 9.68 11.19 22.25
CA ASP A 349 9.17 10.77 20.95
C ASP A 349 8.80 9.26 20.87
N GLU A 350 9.23 8.45 21.86
CA GLU A 350 8.90 7.02 21.97
C GLU A 350 8.12 6.75 23.25
N LEU A 351 6.79 6.92 23.16
CA LEU A 351 5.88 6.86 24.28
C LEU A 351 5.85 5.48 24.97
N ASP A 352 5.86 4.39 24.20
CA ASP A 352 5.79 3.01 24.69
C ASP A 352 7.03 2.64 25.54
N ILE A 353 8.23 2.95 25.06
CA ILE A 353 9.46 2.68 25.80
C ILE A 353 9.49 3.51 27.08
N PHE A 354 9.15 4.80 26.97
CA PHE A 354 9.20 5.71 28.10
C PHE A 354 8.18 5.36 29.18
N LEU A 355 6.93 5.05 28.84
CA LEU A 355 5.89 4.74 29.82
C LEU A 355 6.07 3.39 30.52
N ARG A 356 6.81 2.46 29.94
CA ARG A 356 7.18 1.22 30.63
C ARG A 356 7.86 1.48 31.96
N ASP A 357 8.73 2.47 31.98
CA ASP A 357 9.56 2.74 33.16
C ASP A 357 8.99 3.85 34.07
N THR A 358 8.16 4.75 33.51
CA THR A 358 7.75 5.99 34.19
C THR A 358 6.28 6.13 34.49
N VAL A 359 5.45 5.16 34.15
CA VAL A 359 3.98 5.22 34.29
C VAL A 359 3.51 5.48 35.73
N HIS A 360 4.26 5.05 36.73
CA HIS A 360 3.91 5.17 38.14
C HIS A 360 4.10 6.57 38.72
N ASP A 361 4.66 7.48 37.97
CA ASP A 361 4.80 8.87 38.40
C ASP A 361 3.48 9.61 38.26
N HIS A 362 2.65 9.55 39.31
CA HIS A 362 1.38 10.24 39.39
C HIS A 362 1.51 11.67 39.96
N VAL A 363 2.71 12.07 40.43
CA VAL A 363 2.92 13.30 41.14
C VAL A 363 3.38 14.43 40.21
N ASN A 364 4.21 14.11 39.24
CA ASN A 364 4.76 15.12 38.35
C ASN A 364 3.81 15.46 37.20
N ALA A 365 3.55 16.74 37.03
CA ALA A 365 2.80 17.26 35.88
C ALA A 365 3.57 17.15 34.54
N THR A 366 4.91 17.05 34.61
CA THR A 366 5.77 16.91 33.44
C THR A 366 6.70 15.73 33.61
N LEU A 367 6.60 14.76 32.75
CA LEU A 367 7.48 13.61 32.68
C LEU A 367 8.53 13.86 31.58
N ARG A 368 9.76 14.00 31.98
CA ARG A 368 10.88 14.31 31.07
C ARG A 368 11.58 13.05 30.62
N GLY A 369 11.66 12.88 29.30
CA GLY A 369 12.39 11.80 28.62
C GLY A 369 13.57 12.35 27.82
N ASN A 370 13.64 11.99 26.53
CA ASN A 370 14.73 12.42 25.65
C ASN A 370 14.61 13.88 25.14
N GLY A 371 13.53 14.58 25.49
CA GLY A 371 13.29 15.95 25.09
C GLY A 371 12.84 16.15 23.65
N LYS A 372 12.61 15.06 22.90
CA LYS A 372 12.08 15.05 21.52
C LYS A 372 10.61 14.69 21.54
N GLY A 373 9.82 15.37 20.72
CA GLY A 373 8.37 15.13 20.70
C GLY A 373 7.69 15.60 22.00
N HIS A 374 6.38 15.60 21.98
CA HIS A 374 5.57 16.05 23.10
C HIS A 374 4.19 15.40 23.05
N TYR A 375 3.74 14.93 24.20
CA TYR A 375 2.36 14.46 24.39
C TYR A 375 1.70 15.21 25.53
N VAL A 376 0.46 15.60 25.31
CA VAL A 376 -0.46 15.98 26.40
C VAL A 376 -1.26 14.74 26.78
N ASN A 377 -1.08 14.30 28.02
CA ASN A 377 -1.72 13.10 28.54
C ASN A 377 -2.87 13.46 29.50
N LEU A 378 -4.06 12.95 29.19
CA LEU A 378 -5.14 12.85 30.13
C LEU A 378 -5.10 11.43 30.72
N PHE A 379 -4.70 11.34 31.98
CA PHE A 379 -4.65 10.09 32.73
C PHE A 379 -5.90 10.00 33.59
N MET A 380 -6.84 9.16 33.19
CA MET A 380 -8.14 8.95 33.85
C MET A 380 -8.11 7.68 34.70
N GLY A 381 -8.43 7.79 35.98
CA GLY A 381 -8.48 6.63 36.85
C GLY A 381 -8.30 6.94 38.36
N PRO A 382 -8.59 5.98 39.27
CA PRO A 382 -8.96 4.60 38.96
C PRO A 382 -10.38 4.47 38.42
N ILE A 383 -10.55 3.51 37.49
CA ILE A 383 -11.85 3.09 36.97
C ILE A 383 -12.13 1.70 37.56
N PRO A 384 -12.97 1.59 38.61
CA PRO A 384 -13.29 0.31 39.21
C PRO A 384 -14.24 -0.46 38.29
N LEU A 385 -13.99 -1.77 38.16
CA LEU A 385 -14.76 -2.70 37.35
C LEU A 385 -14.92 -4.02 38.14
N GLU A 386 -16.12 -4.32 38.54
CA GLU A 386 -16.43 -5.55 39.29
C GLU A 386 -16.25 -6.81 38.43
N ALA A 387 -16.12 -7.96 39.05
CA ALA A 387 -16.07 -9.24 38.37
C ALA A 387 -17.30 -9.45 37.48
N GLY A 388 -17.09 -9.79 36.22
CA GLY A 388 -18.14 -9.96 35.21
C GLY A 388 -18.78 -8.65 34.70
N GLN A 389 -18.25 -7.49 35.08
CA GLN A 389 -18.84 -6.19 34.72
C GLN A 389 -18.31 -5.70 33.37
N THR A 390 -19.23 -5.09 32.61
CA THR A 390 -18.91 -4.25 31.42
C THR A 390 -19.27 -2.79 31.72
N LYS A 391 -18.43 -1.84 31.32
CA LYS A 391 -18.64 -0.41 31.53
C LYS A 391 -18.17 0.40 30.34
N ALA A 392 -19.04 1.25 29.78
CA ALA A 392 -18.71 2.21 28.76
C ALA A 392 -18.28 3.56 29.37
N ILE A 393 -17.22 4.12 28.87
CA ILE A 393 -16.68 5.46 29.19
C ILE A 393 -16.70 6.26 27.90
N TYR A 394 -17.16 7.49 27.97
CA TYR A 394 -17.28 8.37 26.81
C TYR A 394 -16.34 9.55 26.91
N GLY A 395 -15.88 9.98 25.75
CA GLY A 395 -15.18 11.22 25.53
C GLY A 395 -15.43 11.72 24.11
N ALA A 396 -14.85 12.86 23.79
CA ALA A 396 -14.91 13.39 22.43
C ALA A 396 -13.66 14.21 22.12
N VAL A 397 -13.43 14.42 20.84
CA VAL A 397 -12.43 15.36 20.33
C VAL A 397 -13.08 16.20 19.24
N CYS A 398 -12.81 17.51 19.23
CA CYS A 398 -13.27 18.42 18.18
C CYS A 398 -12.14 19.31 17.66
N ALA A 399 -12.33 19.84 16.44
CA ALA A 399 -11.47 20.85 15.85
C ALA A 399 -12.27 22.12 15.57
N ALA A 400 -11.72 23.28 15.86
CA ALA A 400 -12.37 24.56 15.68
C ALA A 400 -11.36 25.61 15.20
N PRO A 401 -11.82 26.74 14.61
CA PRO A 401 -10.90 27.73 14.03
C PRO A 401 -9.96 28.41 15.02
N ASP A 402 -10.36 28.53 16.28
CA ASP A 402 -9.60 29.14 17.37
C ASP A 402 -9.98 28.59 18.74
N ALA A 403 -9.25 28.99 19.79
CA ALA A 403 -9.42 28.51 21.15
C ALA A 403 -10.82 28.83 21.72
N SER A 404 -11.38 30.02 21.40
CA SER A 404 -12.70 30.42 21.89
C SER A 404 -13.81 29.58 21.25
N ALA A 405 -13.72 29.33 19.96
CA ALA A 405 -14.63 28.45 19.23
C ALA A 405 -14.51 26.99 19.71
N ALA A 406 -13.29 26.52 20.00
CA ALA A 406 -13.06 25.20 20.56
C ALA A 406 -13.68 25.03 21.95
N ALA A 407 -13.50 26.00 22.83
CA ALA A 407 -14.11 25.99 24.16
C ALA A 407 -15.65 26.01 24.09
N LEU A 408 -16.23 26.86 23.23
CA LEU A 408 -17.68 26.88 22.99
C LEU A 408 -18.19 25.53 22.49
N ARG A 409 -17.50 24.95 21.53
CA ARG A 409 -17.85 23.65 20.97
C ARG A 409 -17.75 22.52 22.01
N CYS A 410 -16.73 22.54 22.87
CA CYS A 410 -16.63 21.61 23.99
C CYS A 410 -17.83 21.71 24.92
N HIS A 411 -18.21 22.93 25.31
CA HIS A 411 -19.39 23.17 26.14
C HIS A 411 -20.68 22.64 25.49
N GLU A 412 -20.92 22.92 24.22
CA GLU A 412 -22.06 22.40 23.47
C GLU A 412 -22.09 20.86 23.48
N LEU A 413 -20.96 20.21 23.20
CA LEU A 413 -20.86 18.76 23.20
C LEU A 413 -21.12 18.14 24.58
N LEU A 414 -20.62 18.77 25.66
CA LEU A 414 -20.92 18.32 27.03
C LEU A 414 -22.39 18.42 27.37
N THR A 415 -23.13 19.44 26.90
CA THR A 415 -24.59 19.56 27.12
C THR A 415 -25.38 18.46 26.39
N GLN A 416 -24.82 17.86 25.34
CA GLN A 416 -25.40 16.77 24.55
C GLN A 416 -24.94 15.38 25.00
N ARG A 417 -24.18 15.29 26.09
CA ARG A 417 -23.56 14.03 26.55
C ARG A 417 -24.58 12.91 26.80
N SER A 418 -25.79 13.22 27.22
CA SER A 418 -26.87 12.22 27.42
C SER A 418 -27.23 11.46 26.13
N ASP A 419 -26.88 12.01 24.96
CA ASP A 419 -27.26 11.44 23.67
C ASP A 419 -26.11 10.63 23.03
N TRP A 420 -24.92 10.63 23.64
CA TRP A 420 -23.73 9.99 23.05
C TRP A 420 -23.85 8.47 22.85
N GLU A 421 -24.54 7.78 23.79
CA GLU A 421 -24.84 6.36 23.58
C GLU A 421 -25.73 6.13 22.36
N HIS A 422 -26.75 6.98 22.16
CA HIS A 422 -27.62 6.91 20.98
C HIS A 422 -26.85 7.20 19.68
N VAL A 423 -25.96 8.21 19.69
CA VAL A 423 -25.07 8.52 18.57
C VAL A 423 -24.18 7.32 18.22
N TRP A 424 -23.60 6.67 19.23
CA TRP A 424 -22.82 5.45 19.05
C TRP A 424 -23.65 4.32 18.42
N GLN A 425 -24.84 4.05 18.93
CA GLN A 425 -25.71 3.01 18.39
C GLN A 425 -26.06 3.24 16.92
N GLN A 426 -26.27 4.48 16.52
CA GLN A 426 -26.51 4.84 15.11
C GLN A 426 -25.26 4.65 14.26
N ALA A 427 -24.12 5.15 14.72
CA ALA A 427 -22.86 5.08 13.97
C ALA A 427 -22.34 3.65 13.81
N SER A 428 -22.48 2.83 14.89
CA SER A 428 -22.01 1.43 14.90
C SER A 428 -22.76 0.53 13.91
N ALA A 429 -23.93 0.94 13.44
CA ALA A 429 -24.63 0.23 12.35
C ALA A 429 -23.77 0.13 11.06
N SER A 430 -22.89 1.11 10.82
CA SER A 430 -21.96 1.09 9.69
C SER A 430 -20.85 0.04 9.81
N LEU A 431 -20.65 -0.52 11.00
CA LEU A 431 -19.70 -1.60 11.27
C LEU A 431 -20.26 -2.99 10.94
N ALA A 432 -21.54 -3.09 10.61
CA ALA A 432 -22.17 -4.36 10.28
C ALA A 432 -21.49 -5.00 9.06
N ALA A 433 -21.14 -6.27 9.20
CA ALA A 433 -20.60 -7.04 8.08
C ALA A 433 -21.66 -7.16 6.97
N PRO A 434 -21.26 -7.13 5.69
CA PRO A 434 -22.17 -7.40 4.59
C PRO A 434 -22.84 -8.78 4.75
N PRO A 435 -24.08 -8.96 4.29
CA PRO A 435 -24.77 -10.24 4.35
C PRO A 435 -23.97 -11.37 3.72
N ALA A 436 -23.96 -12.53 4.38
CA ALA A 436 -23.34 -13.74 3.89
C ALA A 436 -24.31 -14.93 3.99
N LEU A 437 -24.00 -16.00 3.25
CA LEU A 437 -24.78 -17.24 3.34
C LEU A 437 -24.63 -17.89 4.72
N PRO A 438 -25.64 -18.63 5.22
CA PRO A 438 -25.56 -19.31 6.52
C PRO A 438 -24.35 -20.24 6.66
N ALA A 439 -23.90 -20.85 5.56
CA ALA A 439 -22.70 -21.70 5.53
C ALA A 439 -21.39 -20.98 5.94
N ALA A 440 -21.38 -19.65 5.93
CA ALA A 440 -20.23 -18.82 6.27
C ALA A 440 -20.14 -18.42 7.76
N GLU A 441 -21.13 -18.78 8.60
CA GLU A 441 -21.21 -18.30 10.00
C GLU A 441 -19.93 -18.60 10.78
N SER A 442 -19.35 -19.78 10.60
CA SER A 442 -18.11 -20.18 11.25
C SER A 442 -16.87 -19.39 10.82
N LEU A 443 -16.92 -18.62 9.72
CA LEU A 443 -15.82 -17.85 9.15
C LEU A 443 -15.92 -16.35 9.49
N ALA A 444 -16.97 -15.92 10.21
CA ALA A 444 -17.32 -14.52 10.38
C ALA A 444 -16.23 -13.69 11.09
N LEU A 445 -15.59 -14.22 12.13
CA LEU A 445 -14.55 -13.50 12.87
C LEU A 445 -13.32 -13.23 12.00
N GLY A 446 -12.85 -14.22 11.25
CA GLY A 446 -11.70 -14.04 10.34
C GLY A 446 -11.95 -12.98 9.28
N GLN A 447 -13.18 -12.88 8.78
CA GLN A 447 -13.59 -11.86 7.82
C GLN A 447 -13.70 -10.46 8.46
N GLN A 448 -14.27 -10.39 9.66
CA GLN A 448 -14.36 -9.14 10.40
C GLN A 448 -12.98 -8.52 10.65
N LEU A 449 -12.04 -9.32 11.17
CA LEU A 449 -10.69 -8.84 11.49
C LEU A 449 -9.92 -8.46 10.22
N MET A 450 -10.02 -9.27 9.15
CA MET A 450 -9.34 -8.95 7.89
C MET A 450 -9.88 -7.64 7.27
N ASN A 451 -11.19 -7.43 7.27
CA ASN A 451 -11.78 -6.18 6.81
C ASN A 451 -11.35 -4.98 7.66
N ALA A 452 -11.30 -5.13 8.98
CA ALA A 452 -10.83 -4.08 9.88
C ALA A 452 -9.35 -3.72 9.62
N VAL A 453 -8.50 -4.73 9.41
CA VAL A 453 -7.08 -4.54 9.07
C VAL A 453 -6.93 -3.85 7.72
N LEU A 454 -7.63 -4.29 6.68
CA LEU A 454 -7.63 -3.65 5.35
C LEU A 454 -8.02 -2.18 5.40
N CYS A 455 -9.08 -1.83 6.16
CA CYS A 455 -9.55 -0.46 6.26
C CYS A 455 -8.62 0.43 7.10
N THR A 456 -8.09 -0.08 8.22
CA THR A 456 -7.31 0.73 9.17
C THR A 456 -5.81 0.79 8.86
N ASN A 457 -5.27 -0.08 7.99
CA ASN A 457 -3.91 0.02 7.51
C ASN A 457 -3.80 1.11 6.43
N VAL A 458 -4.04 2.33 6.84
CA VAL A 458 -4.01 3.52 6.00
C VAL A 458 -3.07 4.55 6.61
N VAL A 459 -2.26 5.18 5.77
CA VAL A 459 -1.36 6.29 6.15
C VAL A 459 -1.79 7.55 5.40
N TYR A 460 -1.87 8.65 6.12
CA TYR A 460 -2.20 9.96 5.59
C TYR A 460 -1.63 11.05 6.53
N PRO A 461 -1.10 12.12 5.99
CA PRO A 461 -0.82 12.34 4.59
C PRO A 461 0.53 11.74 4.17
N VAL A 462 0.60 11.26 2.92
CA VAL A 462 1.86 10.91 2.26
C VAL A 462 2.09 11.88 1.12
N TYR A 463 3.22 12.58 1.12
CA TYR A 463 3.54 13.50 0.04
C TYR A 463 4.22 12.77 -1.13
N THR A 464 3.62 12.87 -2.31
CA THR A 464 4.19 12.32 -3.54
C THR A 464 3.63 13.05 -4.77
N ARG A 465 4.43 13.19 -5.81
CA ARG A 465 4.05 13.83 -7.09
C ARG A 465 3.40 15.21 -6.92
N GLY A 466 3.97 16.05 -6.04
CA GLY A 466 3.48 17.40 -5.81
C GLY A 466 2.17 17.50 -5.00
N GLN A 467 1.70 16.42 -4.42
CA GLN A 467 0.45 16.41 -3.65
C GLN A 467 0.50 15.50 -2.42
N TYR A 468 -0.40 15.75 -1.48
CA TYR A 468 -0.62 14.85 -0.35
C TYR A 468 -1.68 13.82 -0.71
N ILE A 469 -1.35 12.54 -0.50
CA ILE A 469 -2.24 11.42 -0.77
C ILE A 469 -2.46 10.58 0.48
N ARG A 470 -3.57 9.86 0.50
CA ARG A 470 -3.78 8.70 1.34
C ARG A 470 -3.14 7.48 0.69
N HIS A 471 -2.58 6.62 1.48
CA HIS A 471 -2.03 5.38 1.00
C HIS A 471 -2.43 4.20 1.90
N TYR A 472 -2.97 3.14 1.29
CA TYR A 472 -3.20 1.87 1.97
C TYR A 472 -1.93 1.05 1.95
N THR A 473 -1.50 0.58 3.12
CA THR A 473 -0.21 -0.09 3.34
C THR A 473 -0.41 -1.56 3.74
N PRO A 474 0.59 -2.43 3.52
CA PRO A 474 0.51 -3.82 4.00
C PRO A 474 0.40 -3.93 5.52
N GLY A 475 0.93 -2.96 6.26
CA GLY A 475 0.82 -2.84 7.71
C GLY A 475 1.12 -1.41 8.14
N ARG A 476 0.62 -0.98 9.28
CA ARG A 476 0.78 0.43 9.75
C ARG A 476 2.26 0.82 9.93
N TRP A 477 3.10 -0.12 10.28
CA TRP A 477 4.55 0.11 10.35
C TRP A 477 5.20 0.19 8.96
N TRP A 478 4.70 -0.60 8.01
CA TRP A 478 5.17 -0.66 6.63
C TRP A 478 4.47 0.41 5.79
N ASP A 479 4.86 1.66 5.98
CA ASP A 479 4.17 2.84 5.47
C ASP A 479 4.69 3.35 4.11
N CYS A 480 5.62 2.64 3.49
CA CYS A 480 6.03 2.91 2.13
C CYS A 480 4.92 2.61 1.12
N VAL A 481 5.07 3.16 -0.07
CA VAL A 481 4.19 2.89 -1.21
C VAL A 481 4.64 1.57 -1.85
N TYR A 482 4.08 0.44 -1.37
CA TYR A 482 4.44 -0.91 -1.81
C TYR A 482 3.71 -1.28 -3.09
N THR A 483 4.45 -1.39 -4.20
CA THR A 483 3.89 -1.53 -5.55
C THR A 483 3.04 -2.79 -5.69
N TRP A 484 3.56 -3.97 -5.38
CA TRP A 484 2.81 -5.20 -5.62
C TRP A 484 1.76 -5.51 -4.55
N ASP A 485 2.00 -5.16 -3.29
CA ASP A 485 1.01 -5.31 -2.21
C ASP A 485 -0.26 -4.52 -2.48
N SER A 486 -0.13 -3.32 -3.05
CA SER A 486 -1.26 -2.43 -3.30
C SER A 486 -2.34 -3.03 -4.19
N GLY A 487 -1.98 -3.85 -5.16
CA GLY A 487 -2.96 -4.54 -6.00
C GLY A 487 -3.81 -5.51 -5.19
N PHE A 488 -3.20 -6.32 -4.32
CA PHE A 488 -3.93 -7.23 -3.44
C PHE A 488 -4.76 -6.48 -2.40
N ILE A 489 -4.21 -5.42 -1.79
CA ILE A 489 -4.97 -4.54 -0.89
C ILE A 489 -6.20 -3.98 -1.61
N GLY A 490 -6.02 -3.44 -2.81
CA GLY A 490 -7.12 -2.90 -3.62
C GLY A 490 -8.16 -3.95 -3.98
N MET A 491 -7.76 -5.17 -4.33
CA MET A 491 -8.69 -6.28 -4.58
C MET A 491 -9.45 -6.69 -3.32
N GLY A 492 -8.82 -6.64 -2.15
CA GLY A 492 -9.50 -6.83 -0.86
C GLY A 492 -10.52 -5.72 -0.59
N LEU A 493 -10.11 -4.46 -0.72
CA LEU A 493 -11.00 -3.30 -0.54
C LEU A 493 -12.17 -3.28 -1.52
N ALA A 494 -12.01 -3.81 -2.74
CA ALA A 494 -13.09 -3.94 -3.72
C ALA A 494 -14.26 -4.79 -3.21
N GLN A 495 -14.05 -5.59 -2.17
CA GLN A 495 -15.14 -6.37 -1.56
C GLN A 495 -16.08 -5.49 -0.73
N THR A 496 -15.66 -4.30 -0.28
CA THR A 496 -16.43 -3.40 0.56
C THR A 496 -16.58 -1.99 -0.02
N SER A 497 -15.59 -1.49 -0.75
CA SER A 497 -15.58 -0.14 -1.34
C SER A 497 -14.84 -0.12 -2.68
N LEU A 498 -15.58 -0.03 -3.78
CA LEU A 498 -14.99 0.13 -5.12
C LEU A 498 -14.19 1.43 -5.24
N ARG A 499 -14.59 2.49 -4.51
CA ARG A 499 -13.86 3.75 -4.49
C ARG A 499 -12.47 3.58 -3.88
N ASN A 500 -12.38 2.97 -2.69
CA ASN A 500 -11.09 2.77 -2.02
C ASN A 500 -10.17 1.87 -2.85
N ALA A 501 -10.73 0.84 -3.49
CA ALA A 501 -9.99 -0.02 -4.41
C ALA A 501 -9.48 0.75 -5.64
N PHE A 502 -10.29 1.64 -6.21
CA PHE A 502 -9.87 2.49 -7.32
C PHE A 502 -8.79 3.48 -6.87
N ASP A 503 -8.88 4.07 -5.69
CA ASP A 503 -7.84 4.94 -5.14
C ASP A 503 -6.50 4.19 -5.01
N CYS A 504 -6.51 2.93 -4.55
CA CYS A 504 -5.32 2.08 -4.56
C CYS A 504 -4.73 1.90 -5.96
N LEU A 505 -5.56 1.59 -6.95
CA LEU A 505 -5.10 1.44 -8.32
C LEU A 505 -4.51 2.74 -8.87
N ASN A 506 -5.26 3.83 -8.71
CA ASN A 506 -4.92 5.12 -9.31
C ASN A 506 -3.65 5.75 -8.72
N THR A 507 -3.29 5.43 -7.47
CA THR A 507 -2.04 5.87 -6.84
C THR A 507 -0.82 5.43 -7.64
N TYR A 508 -0.86 4.28 -8.29
CA TYR A 508 0.26 3.68 -9.03
C TYR A 508 0.24 3.92 -10.53
N LEU A 509 -0.85 4.49 -11.06
CA LEU A 509 -0.97 4.78 -12.49
C LEU A 509 -0.46 6.17 -12.82
N MET A 510 0.48 6.25 -13.76
CA MET A 510 0.98 7.52 -14.27
C MET A 510 0.08 8.09 -15.36
N PRO A 511 -0.08 9.42 -15.46
CA PRO A 511 -0.75 10.03 -16.61
C PRO A 511 -0.11 9.61 -17.94
N PRO A 512 -0.89 9.53 -19.05
CA PRO A 512 -0.37 9.05 -20.34
C PRO A 512 0.76 9.89 -20.94
N ASP A 513 0.85 11.16 -20.55
CA ASP A 513 1.85 12.13 -20.96
C ASP A 513 3.00 12.28 -19.95
N SER A 514 3.04 11.43 -18.93
CA SER A 514 4.11 11.45 -17.93
C SER A 514 5.43 10.98 -18.54
N VAL A 515 6.53 11.61 -18.11
CA VAL A 515 7.89 11.14 -18.42
C VAL A 515 8.23 9.84 -17.67
N ASP A 516 7.60 9.61 -16.53
CA ASP A 516 7.68 8.35 -15.80
C ASP A 516 6.68 7.36 -16.39
N ALA A 517 7.15 6.21 -16.82
CA ALA A 517 6.28 5.20 -17.44
C ALA A 517 5.35 4.50 -16.45
N ALA A 518 5.79 4.36 -15.20
CA ALA A 518 5.02 3.79 -14.12
C ALA A 518 5.45 4.37 -12.77
N PHE A 519 4.50 4.51 -11.86
CA PHE A 519 4.80 4.90 -10.50
C PHE A 519 5.11 3.65 -9.67
N LEU A 520 6.34 3.17 -9.85
CA LEU A 520 6.86 2.03 -9.11
C LEU A 520 7.64 2.54 -7.90
N HIS A 521 7.26 2.06 -6.76
CA HIS A 521 7.92 2.35 -5.50
C HIS A 521 8.56 1.09 -4.91
N HIS A 522 8.60 1.01 -3.61
CA HIS A 522 9.19 -0.11 -2.89
C HIS A 522 8.57 -1.47 -3.28
N GLY A 523 9.37 -2.52 -3.23
CA GLY A 523 8.94 -3.90 -3.47
C GLY A 523 9.38 -4.45 -4.83
N SER A 524 8.72 -5.49 -5.28
CA SER A 524 9.04 -6.17 -6.54
C SER A 524 8.14 -5.73 -7.69
N MET A 525 8.56 -6.11 -8.89
CA MET A 525 7.95 -5.72 -10.16
C MET A 525 6.71 -6.56 -10.51
N VAL A 526 6.02 -7.14 -9.53
CA VAL A 526 4.77 -7.88 -9.80
C VAL A 526 3.67 -6.89 -10.17
N PRO A 527 3.09 -6.96 -11.39
CA PRO A 527 2.19 -5.92 -11.91
C PRO A 527 0.75 -6.12 -11.41
N THR A 528 0.55 -6.11 -10.11
CA THR A 528 -0.75 -6.38 -9.47
C THR A 528 -1.82 -5.35 -9.78
N GLN A 529 -1.43 -4.17 -10.26
CA GLN A 529 -2.34 -3.13 -10.75
C GLN A 529 -3.20 -3.61 -11.92
N PHE A 530 -2.69 -4.48 -12.80
CA PHE A 530 -3.46 -5.05 -13.89
C PHE A 530 -4.54 -6.02 -13.39
N TYR A 531 -4.22 -6.81 -12.39
CA TYR A 531 -5.18 -7.73 -11.77
C TYR A 531 -6.27 -6.97 -11.02
N LEU A 532 -5.88 -5.94 -10.24
CA LEU A 532 -6.84 -5.06 -9.57
C LEU A 532 -7.76 -4.36 -10.58
N TYR A 533 -7.19 -3.86 -11.69
CA TYR A 533 -7.99 -3.26 -12.77
C TYR A 533 -8.99 -4.26 -13.35
N ALA A 534 -8.56 -5.50 -13.66
CA ALA A 534 -9.45 -6.53 -14.20
C ALA A 534 -10.59 -6.89 -13.22
N GLU A 535 -10.29 -6.99 -11.91
CA GLU A 535 -11.32 -7.22 -10.89
C GLU A 535 -12.31 -6.04 -10.78
N LEU A 536 -11.83 -4.80 -10.85
CA LEU A 536 -12.71 -3.62 -10.87
C LEU A 536 -13.57 -3.56 -12.14
N LEU A 537 -12.98 -3.91 -13.30
CA LEU A 537 -13.72 -3.97 -14.55
C LEU A 537 -14.83 -5.02 -14.49
N ASN A 538 -14.53 -6.22 -13.99
CA ASN A 538 -15.50 -7.30 -13.81
C ASN A 538 -16.66 -6.93 -12.86
N ARG A 539 -16.39 -6.11 -11.83
CA ARG A 539 -17.42 -5.68 -10.87
C ARG A 539 -18.26 -4.50 -11.36
N THR A 540 -17.70 -3.65 -12.18
CA THR A 540 -18.37 -2.41 -12.61
C THR A 540 -18.90 -2.47 -14.03
N SER A 541 -18.35 -3.33 -14.86
CA SER A 541 -18.57 -3.38 -16.31
C SER A 541 -18.44 -2.00 -16.98
N SER A 542 -17.60 -1.11 -16.39
CA SER A 542 -17.54 0.30 -16.77
C SER A 542 -16.58 0.54 -17.91
N ARG A 543 -17.13 0.94 -19.07
CA ARG A 543 -16.34 1.41 -20.22
C ARG A 543 -15.57 2.71 -19.88
N GLU A 544 -16.08 3.54 -18.99
CA GLU A 544 -15.43 4.76 -18.53
C GLU A 544 -14.18 4.43 -17.71
N LEU A 545 -14.25 3.46 -16.78
CA LEU A 545 -13.09 2.93 -16.06
C LEU A 545 -12.05 2.41 -17.04
N ALA A 546 -12.47 1.62 -18.04
CA ALA A 546 -11.58 1.10 -19.07
C ALA A 546 -10.87 2.24 -19.84
N ALA A 547 -11.62 3.24 -20.29
CA ALA A 547 -11.07 4.38 -21.04
C ALA A 547 -10.07 5.21 -20.21
N TYR A 548 -10.31 5.34 -18.90
CA TYR A 548 -9.39 6.05 -18.00
C TYR A 548 -8.11 5.25 -17.73
N CYS A 549 -8.23 3.96 -17.41
CA CYS A 549 -7.09 3.13 -17.01
C CYS A 549 -6.23 2.67 -18.19
N TYR A 550 -6.84 2.41 -19.35
CA TYR A 550 -6.18 1.80 -20.50
C TYR A 550 -4.89 2.49 -20.95
N PRO A 551 -4.86 3.81 -21.24
CA PRO A 551 -3.64 4.47 -21.69
C PRO A 551 -2.55 4.47 -20.61
N ARG A 552 -2.91 4.48 -19.34
CA ARG A 552 -2.00 4.43 -18.18
C ARG A 552 -1.39 3.04 -18.00
N LEU A 553 -2.23 2.02 -18.07
CA LEU A 553 -1.77 0.63 -18.00
C LEU A 553 -0.94 0.25 -19.24
N LYS A 554 -1.28 0.77 -20.43
CA LYS A 554 -0.49 0.58 -21.65
C LYS A 554 0.92 1.15 -21.47
N LEU A 555 1.05 2.35 -20.87
CA LEU A 555 2.33 2.96 -20.56
C LEU A 555 3.13 2.09 -19.57
N TYR A 556 2.49 1.62 -18.50
CA TYR A 556 3.12 0.72 -17.53
C TYR A 556 3.55 -0.61 -18.18
N TYR A 557 2.71 -1.22 -19.03
CA TYR A 557 3.04 -2.44 -19.74
C TYR A 557 4.28 -2.29 -20.63
N ARG A 558 4.38 -1.20 -21.38
CA ARG A 558 5.51 -0.92 -22.25
C ARG A 558 6.82 -0.78 -21.48
N PHE A 559 6.77 -0.13 -20.31
CA PHE A 559 7.91 -0.09 -19.39
C PHE A 559 8.24 -1.49 -18.86
N PHE A 560 7.25 -2.23 -18.38
CA PHE A 560 7.42 -3.57 -17.83
C PHE A 560 8.02 -4.57 -18.82
N THR A 561 7.71 -4.42 -20.10
CA THR A 561 8.18 -5.28 -21.19
C THR A 561 9.40 -4.75 -21.93
N GLY A 562 10.05 -3.71 -21.42
CA GLY A 562 11.31 -3.19 -22.01
C GLY A 562 11.13 -2.33 -23.25
N GLN A 563 9.93 -1.82 -23.52
CA GLN A 563 9.61 -1.05 -24.72
C GLN A 563 9.65 0.47 -24.49
N GLU A 564 9.72 0.94 -23.25
CA GLU A 564 9.61 2.36 -22.91
C GLU A 564 10.36 2.73 -21.63
N GLY A 565 10.59 4.04 -21.41
CA GLY A 565 11.07 4.58 -20.15
C GLY A 565 12.48 4.17 -19.76
N GLY A 566 13.35 3.86 -20.72
CA GLY A 566 14.72 3.40 -20.44
C GLY A 566 14.79 1.99 -19.84
N SER A 567 13.72 1.22 -19.93
CA SER A 567 13.66 -0.15 -19.42
C SER A 567 14.66 -1.07 -20.10
N THR A 568 15.32 -1.92 -19.33
CA THR A 568 16.26 -2.95 -19.80
C THR A 568 15.78 -4.37 -19.58
N THR A 569 14.49 -4.55 -19.24
CA THR A 569 13.93 -5.88 -18.91
C THR A 569 14.01 -6.85 -20.10
N ALA A 570 13.98 -6.37 -21.34
CA ALA A 570 13.99 -7.17 -22.57
C ALA A 570 15.37 -7.27 -23.27
N ASN A 571 16.46 -7.07 -22.55
CA ASN A 571 17.82 -7.05 -23.14
C ASN A 571 18.38 -8.44 -23.48
N LEU A 572 17.70 -9.54 -23.12
CA LEU A 572 18.15 -10.90 -23.41
C LEU A 572 17.52 -11.43 -24.70
N HIS A 573 18.29 -12.16 -25.50
CA HIS A 573 17.88 -12.62 -26.84
C HIS A 573 16.84 -13.75 -26.80
N SER A 574 16.68 -14.43 -25.68
CA SER A 574 15.60 -15.43 -25.52
C SER A 574 14.21 -14.81 -25.60
N GLY A 575 14.10 -13.49 -25.38
CA GLY A 575 12.83 -12.78 -25.26
C GLY A 575 12.16 -12.93 -23.89
N LEU A 576 12.78 -13.61 -22.92
CA LEU A 576 12.37 -13.61 -21.53
C LEU A 576 12.77 -12.30 -20.85
N LEU A 577 11.95 -11.88 -19.90
CA LEU A 577 12.12 -10.61 -19.18
C LEU A 577 12.94 -10.79 -17.91
N ARG A 578 13.82 -9.84 -17.63
CA ARG A 578 14.60 -9.78 -16.39
C ARG A 578 14.35 -8.47 -15.64
N PRO A 579 13.97 -8.49 -14.35
CA PRO A 579 13.67 -7.28 -13.58
C PRO A 579 14.86 -6.75 -12.76
N TRP A 580 15.99 -7.46 -12.71
CA TRP A 580 17.09 -7.26 -11.74
C TRP A 580 17.74 -5.87 -11.77
N ASP A 581 17.57 -5.11 -12.86
CA ASP A 581 18.07 -3.74 -12.95
C ASP A 581 17.25 -2.75 -12.12
N TYR A 582 15.98 -3.10 -11.82
CA TYR A 582 15.03 -2.23 -11.14
C TYR A 582 14.64 -2.74 -9.77
N PHE A 583 14.66 -4.07 -9.56
CA PHE A 583 14.16 -4.73 -8.37
C PHE A 583 15.11 -5.84 -7.92
N TYR A 584 15.22 -6.04 -6.63
CA TYR A 584 16.05 -7.10 -6.08
C TYR A 584 15.43 -8.50 -6.20
N ASN A 585 14.11 -8.58 -6.39
CA ASN A 585 13.41 -9.84 -6.66
C ASN A 585 12.38 -9.72 -7.77
N SER A 586 12.00 -10.83 -8.39
CA SER A 586 11.11 -10.88 -9.55
C SER A 586 9.66 -11.15 -9.21
N GLY A 587 9.40 -11.92 -8.14
CA GLY A 587 8.10 -12.42 -7.78
C GLY A 587 7.52 -11.85 -6.48
N GLY A 588 8.24 -10.95 -5.82
CA GLY A 588 7.86 -10.48 -4.48
C GLY A 588 8.37 -11.40 -3.36
N TRP A 589 9.22 -12.36 -3.65
CA TRP A 589 9.65 -13.44 -2.76
C TRP A 589 11.07 -13.22 -2.24
N ASP A 590 11.21 -12.74 -1.01
CA ASP A 590 12.47 -12.26 -0.48
C ASP A 590 13.59 -13.31 -0.41
N ASP A 591 13.28 -14.54 -0.03
CA ASP A 591 14.26 -15.61 0.11
C ASP A 591 13.98 -16.83 -0.79
N TYR A 592 13.31 -16.62 -1.93
CA TYR A 592 13.02 -17.68 -2.88
C TYR A 592 14.31 -18.30 -3.45
N PRO A 593 14.45 -19.64 -3.48
CA PRO A 593 15.74 -20.30 -3.73
C PRO A 593 16.46 -19.90 -5.01
N PRO A 594 15.86 -19.91 -6.21
CA PRO A 594 16.58 -19.57 -7.44
C PRO A 594 17.04 -18.11 -7.44
N GLN A 595 16.24 -17.21 -6.89
CA GLN A 595 16.56 -15.80 -6.79
C GLN A 595 17.74 -15.56 -5.84
N GLN A 596 17.79 -16.22 -4.69
CA GLN A 596 18.94 -16.18 -3.79
C GLN A 596 20.22 -16.69 -4.49
N GLU A 597 20.10 -17.73 -5.29
CA GLU A 597 21.21 -18.29 -6.03
C GLU A 597 21.71 -17.34 -7.15
N VAL A 598 20.79 -16.69 -7.87
CA VAL A 598 21.12 -15.63 -8.84
C VAL A 598 21.95 -14.51 -8.17
N HIS A 599 21.54 -14.04 -7.00
CA HIS A 599 22.28 -13.02 -6.24
C HIS A 599 23.63 -13.53 -5.76
N ARG A 600 23.68 -14.74 -5.20
CA ARG A 600 24.92 -15.36 -4.73
C ARG A 600 25.98 -15.54 -5.83
N ARG A 601 25.55 -15.96 -7.02
CA ARG A 601 26.42 -16.15 -8.19
C ARG A 601 26.63 -14.88 -9.02
N ARG A 602 25.93 -13.76 -8.69
CA ARG A 602 25.98 -12.49 -9.44
C ARG A 602 25.55 -12.64 -10.91
N LEU A 603 24.46 -13.36 -11.12
CA LEU A 603 23.92 -13.68 -12.44
C LEU A 603 22.80 -12.73 -12.91
N GLN A 604 22.54 -11.62 -12.20
CA GLN A 604 21.42 -10.72 -12.48
C GLN A 604 21.41 -10.19 -13.91
N ALA A 605 22.58 -9.98 -14.51
CA ALA A 605 22.69 -9.50 -15.88
C ALA A 605 22.39 -10.56 -16.96
N SER A 606 22.51 -11.83 -16.62
CA SER A 606 22.42 -12.97 -17.56
C SER A 606 21.35 -14.00 -17.19
N CYS A 607 20.47 -13.71 -16.24
CA CYS A 607 19.43 -14.63 -15.80
C CYS A 607 18.04 -14.01 -15.94
N ALA A 608 17.11 -14.75 -16.52
CA ALA A 608 15.69 -14.40 -16.57
C ALA A 608 14.84 -15.35 -15.72
N PRO A 609 14.04 -14.84 -14.76
CA PRO A 609 13.05 -15.64 -14.05
C PRO A 609 11.85 -15.95 -14.94
N VAL A 610 11.06 -16.94 -14.57
CA VAL A 610 9.86 -17.39 -15.33
C VAL A 610 8.67 -16.46 -15.07
N VAL A 611 8.42 -16.14 -13.81
CA VAL A 611 7.22 -15.41 -13.36
C VAL A 611 7.06 -14.03 -13.96
N THR A 612 8.15 -13.30 -14.19
CA THR A 612 8.10 -11.96 -14.79
C THR A 612 7.49 -12.01 -16.20
N THR A 613 7.93 -12.97 -17.03
CA THR A 613 7.37 -13.16 -18.37
C THR A 613 5.94 -13.70 -18.32
N ALA A 614 5.62 -14.56 -17.36
CA ALA A 614 4.25 -15.05 -17.15
C ALA A 614 3.28 -13.90 -16.82
N HIS A 615 3.67 -12.99 -15.93
CA HIS A 615 2.87 -11.79 -15.66
C HIS A 615 2.72 -10.88 -16.88
N ALA A 616 3.79 -10.70 -17.68
CA ALA A 616 3.71 -9.89 -18.90
C ALA A 616 2.69 -10.44 -19.90
N ILE A 617 2.63 -11.77 -20.09
CA ILE A 617 1.62 -12.44 -20.93
C ILE A 617 0.22 -12.13 -20.40
N ARG A 618 0.00 -12.25 -19.08
CA ARG A 618 -1.31 -11.99 -18.51
C ARG A 618 -1.72 -10.51 -18.66
N CYS A 619 -0.80 -9.59 -18.44
CA CYS A 619 -1.02 -8.16 -18.67
C CYS A 619 -1.38 -7.86 -20.13
N ALA A 620 -0.67 -8.47 -21.10
CA ALA A 620 -0.99 -8.33 -22.51
C ALA A 620 -2.41 -8.80 -22.83
N LYS A 621 -2.84 -9.95 -22.29
CA LYS A 621 -4.21 -10.47 -22.49
C LYS A 621 -5.28 -9.53 -21.91
N ILE A 622 -5.04 -8.95 -20.73
CA ILE A 622 -5.94 -7.97 -20.09
C ILE A 622 -6.04 -6.70 -20.98
N LEU A 623 -4.90 -6.21 -21.47
CA LEU A 623 -4.87 -5.04 -22.36
C LEU A 623 -5.51 -5.32 -23.73
N ALA A 624 -5.29 -6.50 -24.31
CA ALA A 624 -5.94 -6.90 -25.56
C ALA A 624 -7.46 -6.90 -25.44
N TYR A 625 -8.00 -7.47 -24.35
CA TYR A 625 -9.43 -7.41 -24.07
C TYR A 625 -9.92 -5.96 -23.92
N THR A 626 -9.22 -5.16 -23.13
CA THR A 626 -9.59 -3.76 -22.89
C THR A 626 -9.54 -2.93 -24.18
N ALA A 627 -8.53 -3.13 -25.02
CA ALA A 627 -8.39 -2.48 -26.33
C ALA A 627 -9.59 -2.81 -27.25
N ARG A 628 -9.99 -4.09 -27.31
CA ARG A 628 -11.20 -4.50 -28.05
C ARG A 628 -12.47 -3.85 -27.50
N LEU A 629 -12.63 -3.81 -26.18
CA LEU A 629 -13.75 -3.14 -25.53
C LEU A 629 -13.83 -1.66 -25.91
N LEU A 630 -12.70 -0.99 -26.08
CA LEU A 630 -12.61 0.44 -26.44
C LEU A 630 -12.67 0.67 -27.95
N GLY A 631 -12.42 -0.34 -28.79
CA GLY A 631 -12.36 -0.23 -30.25
C GLY A 631 -10.96 0.01 -30.79
N GLU A 632 -9.92 -0.13 -29.96
CA GLU A 632 -8.50 0.02 -30.32
C GLU A 632 -7.95 -1.29 -30.93
N THR A 633 -8.43 -1.64 -32.13
CA THR A 633 -8.16 -2.96 -32.75
C THR A 633 -6.69 -3.22 -33.02
N ALA A 634 -5.95 -2.21 -33.49
CA ALA A 634 -4.52 -2.35 -33.79
C ALA A 634 -3.69 -2.64 -32.50
N ASP A 635 -4.03 -2.00 -31.41
CA ASP A 635 -3.41 -2.27 -30.11
C ASP A 635 -3.77 -3.68 -29.62
N ALA A 636 -5.03 -4.10 -29.77
CA ALA A 636 -5.46 -5.42 -29.37
C ALA A 636 -4.66 -6.52 -30.10
N ASP A 637 -4.49 -6.39 -31.41
CA ASP A 637 -3.70 -7.31 -32.23
C ASP A 637 -2.21 -7.31 -31.81
N ALA A 638 -1.64 -6.14 -31.47
CA ALA A 638 -0.29 -6.02 -30.99
C ALA A 638 -0.08 -6.73 -29.64
N PHE A 639 -1.01 -6.58 -28.70
CA PHE A 639 -0.94 -7.27 -27.40
C PHE A 639 -1.12 -8.78 -27.52
N ASP A 640 -2.00 -9.25 -28.43
CA ASP A 640 -2.11 -10.69 -28.71
C ASP A 640 -0.81 -11.24 -29.31
N ALA A 641 -0.20 -10.51 -30.24
CA ALA A 641 1.09 -10.89 -30.81
C ALA A 641 2.21 -10.95 -29.74
N ASP A 642 2.23 -9.99 -28.83
CA ASP A 642 3.15 -9.98 -27.69
C ASP A 642 2.94 -11.19 -26.76
N ALA A 643 1.69 -11.49 -26.38
CA ALA A 643 1.36 -12.64 -25.56
C ALA A 643 1.82 -13.96 -26.20
N LEU A 644 1.60 -14.11 -27.51
CA LEU A 644 2.06 -15.28 -28.27
C LEU A 644 3.59 -15.35 -28.40
N ARG A 645 4.26 -14.22 -28.61
CA ARG A 645 5.71 -14.15 -28.68
C ARG A 645 6.36 -14.53 -27.35
N LEU A 646 5.91 -13.93 -26.25
CA LEU A 646 6.38 -14.20 -24.89
C LEU A 646 6.09 -15.64 -24.48
N GLY A 647 4.91 -16.18 -24.84
CA GLY A 647 4.56 -17.58 -24.58
C GLY A 647 5.48 -18.56 -25.28
N ARG A 648 5.91 -18.27 -26.53
CA ARG A 648 6.92 -19.07 -27.24
C ARG A 648 8.30 -18.98 -26.57
N SER A 649 8.69 -17.79 -26.11
CA SER A 649 9.93 -17.60 -25.37
C SER A 649 9.96 -18.42 -24.07
N LEU A 650 8.86 -18.51 -23.34
CA LEU A 650 8.78 -19.32 -22.13
C LEU A 650 9.06 -20.81 -22.36
N GLN A 651 8.74 -21.35 -23.52
CA GLN A 651 8.99 -22.76 -23.81
C GLN A 651 10.47 -23.13 -23.78
N THR A 652 11.39 -22.16 -23.99
CA THR A 652 12.84 -22.39 -23.88
C THR A 652 13.30 -22.65 -22.45
N ALA A 653 12.48 -22.32 -21.45
CA ALA A 653 12.76 -22.51 -20.03
C ALA A 653 12.14 -23.81 -19.44
N TRP A 654 11.44 -24.60 -20.26
CA TRP A 654 10.86 -25.86 -19.80
C TRP A 654 11.92 -26.93 -19.53
N ASP A 655 11.88 -27.56 -18.37
CA ASP A 655 12.75 -28.66 -17.97
C ASP A 655 11.95 -29.96 -17.86
N GLU A 656 12.16 -30.85 -18.83
CA GLU A 656 11.47 -32.15 -18.91
C GLU A 656 11.75 -33.05 -17.70
N GLU A 657 12.94 -32.95 -17.10
CA GLU A 657 13.35 -33.83 -16.00
C GLU A 657 12.60 -33.48 -14.72
N SER A 658 12.54 -32.21 -14.36
CA SER A 658 11.80 -31.77 -13.17
C SER A 658 10.31 -31.59 -13.41
N GLY A 659 9.89 -31.39 -14.66
CA GLY A 659 8.51 -31.04 -15.01
C GLY A 659 8.08 -29.67 -14.51
N TYR A 660 9.00 -28.72 -14.48
CA TYR A 660 8.80 -27.31 -14.18
C TYR A 660 9.52 -26.43 -15.21
N PHE A 661 9.12 -25.18 -15.31
CA PHE A 661 9.97 -24.18 -15.98
C PHE A 661 11.10 -23.80 -15.02
N GLY A 662 12.23 -23.30 -15.57
CA GLY A 662 13.39 -22.91 -14.78
C GLY A 662 13.89 -21.50 -15.11
N TYR A 663 14.63 -20.89 -14.21
CA TYR A 663 15.33 -19.63 -14.46
C TYR A 663 16.33 -19.83 -15.60
N LEU A 664 16.17 -19.06 -16.70
CA LEU A 664 17.00 -19.23 -17.91
C LEU A 664 18.29 -18.40 -17.82
N LEU A 665 19.41 -19.09 -17.95
CA LEU A 665 20.73 -18.48 -18.03
C LEU A 665 21.09 -18.14 -19.49
N HIS A 666 21.85 -17.08 -19.67
CA HIS A 666 22.32 -16.60 -20.97
C HIS A 666 23.84 -16.48 -20.97
N ASP A 667 24.43 -16.67 -22.13
CA ASP A 667 25.84 -16.46 -22.36
C ASP A 667 26.16 -14.95 -22.43
N PRO A 668 27.47 -14.58 -22.57
CA PRO A 668 27.85 -13.16 -22.66
C PRO A 668 27.30 -12.42 -23.88
N SER A 669 26.86 -13.13 -24.93
CA SER A 669 26.18 -12.54 -26.09
C SER A 669 24.68 -12.27 -25.86
N GLY A 670 24.13 -12.80 -24.80
CA GLY A 670 22.70 -12.69 -24.47
C GLY A 670 21.85 -13.85 -25.00
N ASP A 671 22.47 -14.89 -25.57
CA ASP A 671 21.77 -16.07 -26.08
C ASP A 671 21.50 -17.09 -24.96
N ALA A 672 20.35 -17.76 -25.06
CA ALA A 672 19.95 -18.79 -24.09
C ALA A 672 20.98 -19.92 -24.01
N ALA A 673 21.43 -20.27 -22.80
CA ALA A 673 22.45 -21.30 -22.57
C ALA A 673 21.90 -22.54 -21.88
N ASP A 674 21.37 -22.41 -20.66
CA ASP A 674 20.79 -23.50 -19.86
C ASP A 674 19.87 -22.90 -18.77
N ILE A 675 19.14 -23.73 -18.06
CA ILE A 675 18.43 -23.30 -16.85
C ILE A 675 19.36 -23.30 -15.63
N LEU A 676 18.99 -22.53 -14.61
CA LEU A 676 19.71 -22.48 -13.35
C LEU A 676 19.56 -23.82 -12.61
N ARG A 677 20.67 -24.53 -12.39
CA ARG A 677 20.69 -25.85 -11.76
C ARG A 677 21.50 -25.88 -10.45
N THR A 678 21.11 -26.79 -9.56
CA THR A 678 21.89 -27.14 -8.35
C THR A 678 23.21 -27.81 -8.76
N GLU A 679 24.11 -28.03 -7.80
CA GLU A 679 25.35 -28.79 -8.02
C GLU A 679 25.09 -30.24 -8.46
N GLN A 680 23.91 -30.80 -8.12
CA GLN A 680 23.47 -32.12 -8.52
C GLN A 680 22.76 -32.15 -9.88
N GLY A 681 22.66 -30.99 -10.56
CA GLY A 681 22.02 -30.87 -11.87
C GLY A 681 20.51 -30.68 -11.84
N LEU A 682 19.87 -30.57 -10.68
CA LEU A 682 18.43 -30.40 -10.55
C LEU A 682 18.03 -28.94 -10.84
N ASN A 683 16.83 -28.75 -11.40
CA ASN A 683 16.24 -27.44 -11.60
C ASN A 683 16.10 -26.69 -10.25
N TYR A 684 16.57 -25.43 -10.21
CA TYR A 684 16.46 -24.62 -8.98
C TYR A 684 15.08 -23.99 -8.79
N ASP A 685 14.16 -24.12 -9.75
CA ASP A 685 12.86 -23.46 -9.76
C ASP A 685 11.68 -24.47 -9.71
N MET A 686 11.83 -25.51 -8.89
CA MET A 686 10.73 -26.42 -8.58
C MET A 686 9.82 -25.75 -7.55
N GLY A 687 8.82 -25.01 -8.01
CA GLY A 687 7.94 -24.26 -7.13
C GLY A 687 6.91 -23.41 -7.88
N MET A 688 6.39 -22.40 -7.19
CA MET A 688 5.32 -21.54 -7.72
C MET A 688 5.79 -20.71 -8.92
N ASP A 689 7.04 -20.28 -8.98
CA ASP A 689 7.59 -19.55 -10.13
C ASP A 689 7.65 -20.46 -11.35
N GLY A 690 8.24 -21.67 -11.23
CA GLY A 690 8.31 -22.66 -12.30
C GLY A 690 6.94 -23.17 -12.76
N ALA A 691 5.87 -23.00 -11.96
CA ALA A 691 4.49 -23.30 -12.33
C ALA A 691 3.72 -22.08 -12.87
N SER A 692 4.31 -20.87 -12.83
CA SER A 692 3.63 -19.61 -13.17
C SER A 692 3.10 -19.52 -14.61
N PRO A 693 3.66 -20.22 -15.64
CA PRO A 693 3.07 -20.24 -16.97
C PRO A 693 1.64 -20.80 -17.03
N LEU A 694 1.18 -21.51 -16.00
CA LEU A 694 -0.24 -21.91 -15.89
C LEU A 694 -1.18 -20.70 -15.84
N PHE A 695 -0.93 -19.76 -14.94
CA PHE A 695 -1.80 -18.59 -14.82
C PHE A 695 -1.65 -17.61 -16.01
N ALA A 696 -0.54 -17.67 -16.70
CA ALA A 696 -0.35 -16.94 -17.97
C ALA A 696 -1.14 -17.58 -19.12
N GLY A 697 -1.56 -18.84 -18.98
CA GLY A 697 -2.14 -19.63 -20.07
C GLY A 697 -1.14 -19.87 -21.20
N ALA A 698 0.13 -20.17 -20.86
CA ALA A 698 1.25 -20.32 -21.79
C ALA A 698 1.84 -21.73 -21.83
N CYS A 699 1.20 -22.71 -21.17
CA CYS A 699 1.61 -24.09 -21.15
C CYS A 699 1.02 -24.89 -22.32
N THR A 700 1.74 -25.89 -22.82
CA THR A 700 1.18 -26.95 -23.67
C THR A 700 0.28 -27.86 -22.84
N GLU A 701 -0.59 -28.66 -23.50
CA GLU A 701 -1.50 -29.57 -22.76
C GLU A 701 -0.76 -30.58 -21.85
N PRO A 702 0.34 -31.25 -22.29
CA PRO A 702 1.11 -32.12 -21.38
C PRO A 702 1.71 -31.36 -20.18
N GLN A 703 2.21 -30.14 -20.36
CA GLN A 703 2.73 -29.30 -19.30
C GLN A 703 1.62 -28.91 -18.30
N LYS A 704 0.44 -28.53 -18.78
CA LYS A 704 -0.73 -28.24 -17.94
C LYS A 704 -1.12 -29.44 -17.08
N GLU A 705 -1.26 -30.62 -17.67
CA GLU A 705 -1.60 -31.84 -16.94
C GLU A 705 -0.60 -32.13 -15.82
N LEU A 706 0.68 -32.10 -16.14
CA LEU A 706 1.75 -32.36 -15.19
C LEU A 706 1.79 -31.34 -14.05
N LEU A 707 1.73 -30.05 -14.36
CA LEU A 707 1.76 -28.99 -13.36
C LEU A 707 0.52 -29.02 -12.48
N TRP A 708 -0.68 -29.27 -13.02
CA TRP A 708 -1.89 -29.46 -12.20
C TRP A 708 -1.80 -30.69 -11.28
N GLN A 709 -1.19 -31.77 -11.73
CA GLN A 709 -0.92 -32.94 -10.87
C GLN A 709 0.01 -32.56 -9.71
N LYS A 710 1.09 -31.81 -9.98
CA LYS A 710 2.03 -31.35 -8.95
C LYS A 710 1.39 -30.39 -7.95
N LEU A 711 0.58 -29.44 -8.41
CA LEU A 711 -0.15 -28.51 -7.55
C LEU A 711 -1.13 -29.22 -6.61
N GLN A 712 -1.70 -30.34 -7.03
CA GLN A 712 -2.68 -31.11 -6.25
C GLN A 712 -2.06 -32.19 -5.38
N SER A 713 -0.79 -32.54 -5.62
CA SER A 713 -0.11 -33.65 -4.95
C SER A 713 0.51 -33.24 -3.60
N PRO A 714 0.25 -34.02 -2.52
CA PRO A 714 0.89 -33.78 -1.23
C PRO A 714 2.39 -34.13 -1.22
N GLU A 715 2.89 -34.83 -2.24
CA GLU A 715 4.32 -35.12 -2.42
C GLU A 715 5.06 -33.94 -3.06
N HIS A 716 4.31 -32.98 -3.63
CA HIS A 716 4.82 -31.82 -4.35
C HIS A 716 4.38 -30.50 -3.69
N LEU A 717 3.45 -29.75 -4.29
CA LEU A 717 3.11 -28.40 -3.81
C LEU A 717 1.97 -28.36 -2.80
N TRP A 718 1.06 -29.33 -2.79
CA TRP A 718 -0.05 -29.31 -1.85
C TRP A 718 0.39 -29.70 -0.43
N CYS A 719 0.06 -28.91 0.56
CA CYS A 719 0.30 -29.20 1.97
C CYS A 719 -0.96 -28.96 2.84
N ALA A 720 -0.84 -29.14 4.13
CA ALA A 720 -1.96 -28.99 5.07
C ALA A 720 -2.49 -27.54 5.17
N CYS A 721 -1.72 -26.54 4.70
CA CYS A 721 -2.06 -25.14 4.73
C CYS A 721 -2.43 -24.58 3.33
N GLY A 722 -2.38 -25.40 2.29
CA GLY A 722 -2.59 -24.99 0.90
C GLY A 722 -1.37 -25.31 0.03
N LEU A 723 -0.99 -24.38 -0.86
CA LEU A 723 0.16 -24.54 -1.75
C LEU A 723 1.43 -23.99 -1.09
N SER A 724 2.47 -24.81 -0.92
CA SER A 724 3.80 -24.35 -0.53
C SER A 724 4.44 -23.55 -1.65
N THR A 725 5.32 -22.61 -1.32
CA THR A 725 6.03 -21.79 -2.32
C THR A 725 7.03 -22.61 -3.13
N VAL A 726 7.63 -23.61 -2.51
CA VAL A 726 8.61 -24.52 -3.12
C VAL A 726 8.07 -25.95 -3.05
N ASP A 727 8.32 -26.75 -4.08
CA ASP A 727 8.00 -28.16 -4.12
C ASP A 727 8.66 -28.90 -2.94
N GLN A 728 7.88 -29.64 -2.16
CA GLN A 728 8.34 -30.33 -0.95
C GLN A 728 9.35 -31.45 -1.27
N SER A 729 9.42 -31.93 -2.52
CA SER A 729 10.42 -32.88 -2.99
C SER A 729 11.75 -32.25 -3.36
N ALA A 730 11.81 -30.90 -3.51
CA ALA A 730 13.03 -30.20 -3.87
C ALA A 730 14.06 -30.21 -2.72
N PRO A 731 15.35 -30.48 -2.99
CA PRO A 731 16.38 -30.59 -1.94
C PRO A 731 16.64 -29.25 -1.19
N TYR A 732 16.23 -28.14 -1.76
CA TYR A 732 16.34 -26.80 -1.18
C TYR A 732 15.03 -26.31 -0.50
N TYR A 733 13.97 -27.13 -0.47
CA TYR A 733 12.76 -26.83 0.27
C TYR A 733 13.05 -26.72 1.78
N ARG A 734 12.46 -25.73 2.43
CA ARG A 734 12.55 -25.51 3.88
C ARG A 734 11.17 -25.47 4.50
N ARG A 735 10.89 -26.49 5.28
CA ARG A 735 9.60 -26.68 5.94
C ARG A 735 9.18 -25.55 6.87
N ASP A 736 10.15 -24.90 7.51
CA ASP A 736 10.02 -23.76 8.41
C ASP A 736 10.50 -22.45 7.76
N GLY A 737 10.58 -22.41 6.43
CA GLY A 737 11.06 -21.27 5.69
C GLY A 737 10.06 -20.15 5.57
N TYR A 738 10.49 -19.06 4.94
CA TYR A 738 9.69 -17.89 4.59
C TYR A 738 9.12 -18.08 3.17
N TRP A 739 9.70 -17.46 2.15
CA TRP A 739 9.32 -17.73 0.76
C TRP A 739 10.01 -18.98 0.15
N ASN A 740 10.83 -19.65 0.91
CA ASN A 740 11.48 -20.90 0.52
C ASN A 740 10.77 -22.16 1.06
N GLY A 741 9.50 -22.03 1.47
CA GLY A 741 8.71 -23.17 1.91
C GLY A 741 7.33 -22.88 2.47
N ALA A 742 7.11 -21.75 3.17
CA ALA A 742 5.83 -21.41 3.80
C ALA A 742 4.69 -21.19 2.79
N VAL A 743 3.46 -21.07 3.31
CA VAL A 743 2.25 -20.84 2.51
C VAL A 743 1.86 -19.36 2.54
N TRP A 744 1.71 -18.78 1.36
CA TRP A 744 1.36 -17.39 1.12
C TRP A 744 0.11 -17.27 0.26
N MET A 745 -0.78 -16.35 0.57
CA MET A 745 -2.08 -16.24 -0.09
C MET A 745 -2.05 -15.69 -1.54
N PRO A 746 -1.14 -14.78 -1.95
CA PRO A 746 -1.17 -14.16 -3.27
C PRO A 746 -1.11 -15.16 -4.43
N TYR A 747 -0.13 -16.05 -4.42
CA TYR A 747 0.01 -17.01 -5.53
C TYR A 747 -1.00 -18.14 -5.44
N GLN A 748 -1.53 -18.47 -4.29
CA GLN A 748 -2.70 -19.32 -4.18
C GLN A 748 -3.90 -18.69 -4.89
N TRP A 749 -4.08 -17.37 -4.80
CA TRP A 749 -5.11 -16.66 -5.55
C TRP A 749 -4.87 -16.74 -7.05
N MET A 750 -3.62 -16.61 -7.52
CA MET A 750 -3.30 -16.79 -8.95
C MET A 750 -3.69 -18.18 -9.45
N PHE A 751 -3.34 -19.24 -8.72
CA PHE A 751 -3.70 -20.62 -9.09
C PHE A 751 -5.19 -20.91 -8.91
N PHE A 752 -5.86 -20.28 -7.95
CA PHE A 752 -7.32 -20.32 -7.81
C PHE A 752 -8.02 -19.79 -9.07
N LYS A 753 -7.65 -18.62 -9.55
CA LYS A 753 -8.19 -18.03 -10.77
C LYS A 753 -7.90 -18.90 -11.99
N SER A 754 -6.70 -19.45 -12.09
CA SER A 754 -6.33 -20.39 -13.15
C SER A 754 -7.08 -21.71 -13.07
N ALA A 755 -7.38 -22.23 -11.90
CA ALA A 755 -8.18 -23.43 -11.72
C ALA A 755 -9.62 -23.22 -12.22
N LEU A 756 -10.17 -22.02 -12.05
CA LEU A 756 -11.46 -21.66 -12.65
C LEU A 756 -11.37 -21.65 -14.18
N ASP A 757 -10.31 -21.08 -14.78
CA ASP A 757 -10.08 -21.12 -16.23
C ASP A 757 -9.89 -22.53 -16.77
N ALA A 758 -9.35 -23.47 -15.98
CA ALA A 758 -9.18 -24.87 -16.34
C ALA A 758 -10.45 -25.72 -16.10
N GLY A 759 -11.52 -25.15 -15.53
CA GLY A 759 -12.72 -25.88 -15.13
C GLY A 759 -12.50 -26.84 -13.94
N LEU A 760 -11.48 -26.58 -13.12
CA LEU A 760 -11.11 -27.37 -11.93
C LEU A 760 -11.79 -26.78 -10.68
N ALA A 761 -13.13 -26.71 -10.69
CA ALA A 761 -13.91 -26.08 -9.62
C ALA A 761 -13.63 -26.67 -8.23
N ASP A 762 -13.48 -27.99 -8.12
CA ASP A 762 -13.18 -28.67 -6.86
C ASP A 762 -11.81 -28.28 -6.30
N PHE A 763 -10.81 -28.09 -7.15
CA PHE A 763 -9.49 -27.65 -6.71
C PHE A 763 -9.49 -26.16 -6.34
N ALA A 764 -10.19 -25.33 -7.10
CA ALA A 764 -10.38 -23.92 -6.73
C ALA A 764 -11.06 -23.79 -5.36
N TYR A 765 -12.11 -24.56 -5.12
CA TYR A 765 -12.78 -24.60 -3.82
C TYR A 765 -11.83 -25.10 -2.71
N ARG A 766 -11.06 -26.16 -2.97
CA ARG A 766 -10.10 -26.70 -2.00
C ARG A 766 -9.06 -25.67 -1.58
N ILE A 767 -8.54 -24.84 -2.50
CA ILE A 767 -7.62 -23.73 -2.19
C ILE A 767 -8.31 -22.73 -1.25
N ALA A 768 -9.49 -22.25 -1.64
CA ALA A 768 -10.22 -21.24 -0.91
C ALA A 768 -10.66 -21.71 0.49
N ASP A 769 -11.26 -22.91 0.58
CA ASP A 769 -11.76 -23.50 1.82
C ASP A 769 -10.65 -23.77 2.84
N THR A 770 -9.50 -24.31 2.36
CA THR A 770 -8.31 -24.52 3.20
C THR A 770 -7.80 -23.19 3.75
N ALA A 771 -7.66 -22.17 2.92
CA ALA A 771 -7.18 -20.87 3.32
C ALA A 771 -8.15 -20.16 4.30
N LEU A 772 -9.44 -20.18 4.02
CA LEU A 772 -10.48 -19.58 4.88
C LEU A 772 -10.55 -20.25 6.25
N THR A 773 -10.49 -21.59 6.28
CA THR A 773 -10.50 -22.36 7.55
C THR A 773 -9.24 -22.07 8.37
N LEU A 774 -8.07 -22.10 7.72
CA LEU A 774 -6.80 -21.80 8.37
C LEU A 774 -6.79 -20.40 8.97
N TRP A 775 -7.26 -19.43 8.21
CA TRP A 775 -7.36 -18.03 8.62
C TRP A 775 -8.30 -17.83 9.81
N GLN A 776 -9.50 -18.41 9.74
CA GLN A 776 -10.46 -18.36 10.82
C GLN A 776 -9.92 -18.96 12.12
N ASN A 777 -9.23 -20.10 12.05
CA ASN A 777 -8.64 -20.76 13.21
C ASN A 777 -7.56 -19.87 13.84
N GLU A 778 -6.70 -19.25 13.04
CA GLU A 778 -5.67 -18.35 13.55
C GLU A 778 -6.29 -17.08 14.17
N CYS A 779 -7.25 -16.47 13.50
CA CYS A 779 -7.96 -15.30 14.03
C CYS A 779 -8.70 -15.64 15.34
N ALA A 780 -9.32 -16.81 15.42
CA ALA A 780 -9.99 -17.27 16.65
C ALA A 780 -9.01 -17.51 17.80
N GLU A 781 -7.78 -17.87 17.52
CA GLU A 781 -6.75 -18.16 18.53
C GLU A 781 -6.02 -16.88 18.98
N SER A 782 -5.61 -16.02 18.03
CA SER A 782 -4.67 -14.92 18.30
C SER A 782 -5.22 -13.52 18.03
N TYR A 783 -6.38 -13.36 17.41
CA TYR A 783 -6.92 -12.10 16.89
C TYR A 783 -5.99 -11.38 15.89
N CYS A 784 -5.01 -12.09 15.33
CA CYS A 784 -4.03 -11.53 14.40
C CYS A 784 -4.27 -11.99 12.96
N CYS A 785 -4.05 -11.06 12.03
CA CYS A 785 -3.96 -11.28 10.59
C CYS A 785 -2.48 -11.35 10.23
N PHE A 786 -1.97 -12.54 9.94
CA PHE A 786 -0.55 -12.73 9.64
C PHE A 786 -0.24 -12.69 8.14
N GLU A 787 1.03 -12.48 7.80
CA GLU A 787 1.47 -12.38 6.42
C GLU A 787 1.60 -13.75 5.73
N HIS A 788 1.96 -14.81 6.46
CA HIS A 788 2.09 -16.18 5.94
C HIS A 788 1.78 -17.23 7.00
N PHE A 789 1.78 -18.51 6.58
CA PHE A 789 1.50 -19.63 7.45
C PHE A 789 2.59 -20.70 7.39
N MET A 790 3.02 -21.15 8.56
CA MET A 790 3.96 -22.24 8.72
C MET A 790 3.25 -23.59 8.53
N ILE A 791 3.80 -24.45 7.70
CA ILE A 791 3.15 -25.71 7.30
C ILE A 791 2.99 -26.66 8.48
N GLU A 792 4.00 -26.79 9.34
CA GLU A 792 4.02 -27.78 10.42
C GLU A 792 3.06 -27.41 11.55
N SER A 793 3.13 -26.18 12.03
CA SER A 793 2.28 -25.70 13.13
C SER A 793 0.88 -25.31 12.70
N ARG A 794 0.68 -25.05 11.41
CA ARG A 794 -0.54 -24.43 10.82
C ARG A 794 -0.89 -23.10 11.48
N ARG A 795 0.11 -22.39 12.00
CA ARG A 795 -0.03 -21.10 12.66
C ARG A 795 0.46 -20.00 11.74
N GLY A 796 -0.15 -18.82 11.90
CA GLY A 796 0.32 -17.61 11.26
C GLY A 796 1.72 -17.23 11.76
N ALA A 797 2.50 -16.61 10.89
CA ALA A 797 3.86 -16.16 11.16
C ALA A 797 4.19 -14.88 10.37
N GLY A 798 5.32 -14.27 10.69
CA GLY A 798 5.75 -13.00 10.14
C GLY A 798 5.08 -11.82 10.82
N TRP A 799 4.77 -10.78 10.04
CA TRP A 799 4.11 -9.60 10.59
C TRP A 799 2.63 -9.86 10.91
N HIS A 800 2.20 -9.35 12.03
CA HIS A 800 0.81 -9.36 12.48
C HIS A 800 0.05 -8.14 11.94
N GLN A 801 -1.28 -8.21 11.91
CA GLN A 801 -2.16 -7.16 11.39
C GLN A 801 -1.78 -6.74 9.96
N PHE A 802 -1.45 -7.74 9.14
CA PHE A 802 -0.95 -7.58 7.80
C PHE A 802 -2.08 -7.66 6.76
N SER A 803 -2.22 -6.66 5.89
CA SER A 803 -3.30 -6.58 4.91
C SER A 803 -2.86 -6.87 3.48
N GLY A 804 -1.58 -6.62 3.14
CA GLY A 804 -1.09 -6.65 1.77
C GLY A 804 -1.34 -7.98 1.10
N LEU A 805 -0.63 -8.99 1.54
CA LEU A 805 -0.62 -10.30 0.90
C LEU A 805 -1.72 -11.24 1.42
N SER A 806 -2.44 -10.86 2.46
CA SER A 806 -3.48 -11.67 3.08
C SER A 806 -4.89 -11.38 2.56
N SER A 807 -5.05 -10.34 1.77
CA SER A 807 -6.34 -9.90 1.23
C SER A 807 -7.11 -10.92 0.36
N PRO A 808 -6.49 -11.94 -0.28
CA PRO A 808 -7.26 -12.99 -0.97
C PRO A 808 -8.31 -13.66 -0.11
N ILE A 809 -8.14 -13.67 1.21
CA ILE A 809 -9.11 -14.21 2.18
C ILE A 809 -10.51 -13.59 2.00
N VAL A 810 -10.61 -12.26 1.86
CA VAL A 810 -11.92 -11.62 1.68
C VAL A 810 -12.47 -11.81 0.26
N GLN A 811 -11.60 -12.04 -0.73
CA GLN A 811 -12.03 -12.34 -2.10
C GLN A 811 -12.62 -13.74 -2.18
N TRP A 812 -11.98 -14.77 -1.61
CA TRP A 812 -12.50 -16.14 -1.56
C TRP A 812 -13.81 -16.22 -0.76
N PHE A 813 -13.88 -15.47 0.36
CA PHE A 813 -15.13 -15.39 1.11
C PHE A 813 -16.26 -14.83 0.24
N SER A 814 -16.02 -13.75 -0.49
CA SER A 814 -17.02 -13.18 -1.39
C SER A 814 -17.39 -14.14 -2.52
N ALA A 815 -16.40 -14.81 -3.11
CA ALA A 815 -16.60 -15.74 -4.22
C ALA A 815 -17.46 -16.96 -3.87
N TYR A 816 -17.48 -17.38 -2.59
CA TYR A 816 -18.21 -18.57 -2.16
C TYR A 816 -19.39 -18.30 -1.24
N TYR A 817 -19.44 -17.15 -0.54
CA TYR A 817 -20.40 -16.97 0.54
C TYR A 817 -21.18 -15.65 0.51
N ARG A 818 -20.84 -14.71 -0.40
CA ARG A 818 -21.49 -13.40 -0.42
C ARG A 818 -22.52 -13.27 -1.53
N PRO A 819 -23.84 -13.23 -1.23
CA PRO A 819 -24.88 -13.01 -2.26
C PRO A 819 -24.64 -11.72 -3.05
N GLY A 820 -24.86 -11.78 -4.37
CA GLY A 820 -24.55 -10.68 -5.29
C GLY A 820 -23.13 -10.70 -5.82
N THR A 821 -22.41 -11.83 -5.72
CA THR A 821 -21.04 -11.96 -6.23
C THR A 821 -21.01 -12.91 -7.42
N LEU A 822 -20.35 -12.47 -8.50
CA LEU A 822 -20.01 -13.27 -9.68
C LEU A 822 -18.49 -13.29 -9.81
N THR A 823 -17.89 -14.49 -9.80
CA THR A 823 -16.44 -14.68 -9.86
C THR A 823 -16.04 -15.53 -11.04
N THR A 824 -15.07 -15.04 -11.82
CA THR A 824 -14.53 -15.68 -13.01
C THR A 824 -13.07 -16.04 -12.84
N GLY A 825 -12.52 -16.84 -13.74
CA GLY A 825 -11.08 -16.98 -13.94
C GLY A 825 -10.46 -15.71 -14.57
N PHE A 826 -9.24 -15.84 -15.08
CA PHE A 826 -8.55 -14.75 -15.79
C PHE A 826 -8.97 -14.57 -17.24
N ASP A 827 -9.45 -15.64 -17.88
CA ASP A 827 -9.81 -15.66 -19.30
C ASP A 827 -11.31 -15.42 -19.53
N ALA A 828 -12.04 -14.96 -18.49
CA ALA A 828 -13.45 -14.60 -18.58
C ALA A 828 -13.71 -13.22 -17.97
N PHE A 829 -14.32 -12.33 -18.73
CA PHE A 829 -14.65 -10.96 -18.31
C PHE A 829 -16.15 -10.76 -18.22
N VAL A 830 -16.56 -10.01 -17.19
CA VAL A 830 -17.96 -9.67 -16.98
C VAL A 830 -18.29 -8.40 -17.77
N ARG A 831 -19.06 -8.55 -18.84
CA ARG A 831 -19.46 -7.45 -19.71
C ARG A 831 -20.67 -6.69 -19.19
N HIS A 832 -21.59 -7.40 -18.54
CA HIS A 832 -22.80 -6.84 -17.95
C HIS A 832 -23.35 -7.75 -16.86
N THR A 833 -23.90 -7.17 -15.81
CA THR A 833 -24.71 -7.86 -14.81
C THR A 833 -25.94 -7.06 -14.46
N ASP A 834 -27.06 -7.76 -14.26
CA ASP A 834 -28.32 -7.22 -13.76
C ASP A 834 -28.78 -8.16 -12.63
N TRP A 835 -28.61 -7.69 -11.41
CA TRP A 835 -28.98 -8.42 -10.19
C TRP A 835 -30.37 -7.99 -9.74
N ALA A 836 -31.16 -8.95 -9.29
CA ALA A 836 -32.36 -8.61 -8.50
C ALA A 836 -31.94 -7.84 -7.22
N PRO A 837 -32.74 -6.86 -6.75
CA PRO A 837 -32.38 -6.04 -5.57
C PRO A 837 -32.07 -6.84 -4.29
N ASP A 838 -32.63 -8.03 -4.17
CA ASP A 838 -32.39 -8.97 -3.07
C ASP A 838 -31.34 -10.04 -3.39
N ASN A 839 -30.65 -9.94 -4.51
CA ASN A 839 -29.70 -10.94 -5.03
C ASN A 839 -30.28 -12.35 -5.22
N SER A 840 -31.59 -12.47 -5.43
CA SER A 840 -32.25 -13.76 -5.68
C SER A 840 -32.13 -14.25 -7.13
N ALA A 841 -31.84 -13.34 -8.05
CA ALA A 841 -31.72 -13.60 -9.50
C ALA A 841 -30.57 -12.80 -10.12
N LEU A 842 -30.04 -13.31 -11.24
CA LEU A 842 -28.94 -12.68 -12.00
C LEU A 842 -29.16 -12.87 -13.49
N ASN A 843 -29.04 -11.78 -14.26
CA ASN A 843 -28.75 -11.85 -15.70
C ASN A 843 -27.33 -11.32 -15.93
N ALA A 844 -26.49 -12.07 -16.62
CA ALA A 844 -25.14 -11.65 -16.92
C ALA A 844 -24.71 -11.97 -18.33
N THR A 845 -23.81 -11.14 -18.85
CA THR A 845 -23.10 -11.37 -20.11
C THR A 845 -21.62 -11.48 -19.83
N LEU A 846 -21.01 -12.56 -20.29
CA LEU A 846 -19.62 -12.90 -20.09
C LEU A 846 -18.91 -13.02 -21.42
N ASP A 847 -17.73 -12.43 -21.54
CA ASP A 847 -16.81 -12.61 -22.66
C ASP A 847 -15.68 -13.57 -22.26
N PHE A 848 -15.67 -14.75 -22.85
CA PHE A 848 -14.58 -15.71 -22.70
C PHE A 848 -13.53 -15.47 -23.78
N THR A 849 -12.29 -15.28 -23.39
CA THR A 849 -11.16 -14.94 -24.28
C THR A 849 -10.34 -16.14 -24.73
N ALA A 850 -10.59 -17.31 -24.18
CA ALA A 850 -9.91 -18.57 -24.52
C ALA A 850 -10.91 -19.70 -24.75
N ALA A 851 -10.51 -20.68 -25.58
CA ALA A 851 -11.19 -21.98 -25.69
C ALA A 851 -10.82 -22.87 -24.49
N GLY A 852 -11.59 -23.91 -24.25
CA GLY A 852 -11.36 -24.89 -23.20
C GLY A 852 -12.49 -24.92 -22.17
N ARG A 853 -12.18 -25.47 -20.99
CA ARG A 853 -13.13 -25.45 -19.87
C ARG A 853 -12.94 -24.20 -19.05
N SER A 854 -14.04 -23.63 -18.58
CA SER A 854 -14.03 -22.49 -17.67
C SER A 854 -15.18 -22.60 -16.68
N THR A 855 -14.92 -22.31 -15.40
CA THR A 855 -15.94 -22.27 -14.35
C THR A 855 -16.17 -20.84 -13.89
N VAL A 856 -17.44 -20.49 -13.72
CA VAL A 856 -17.89 -19.22 -13.14
C VAL A 856 -18.67 -19.52 -11.86
N LEU A 857 -18.39 -18.78 -10.81
CA LEU A 857 -19.05 -18.90 -9.50
C LEU A 857 -20.10 -17.78 -9.38
N ALA A 858 -21.34 -18.13 -9.08
CA ALA A 858 -22.41 -17.19 -8.81
C ALA A 858 -23.00 -17.43 -7.42
N VAL A 859 -22.94 -16.42 -6.55
CA VAL A 859 -23.51 -16.48 -5.20
C VAL A 859 -24.80 -15.68 -5.16
N LEU A 860 -25.90 -16.33 -4.87
CA LEU A 860 -27.24 -15.76 -4.76
C LEU A 860 -27.84 -16.00 -3.37
N GLN A 861 -28.98 -15.40 -3.11
CA GLN A 861 -29.77 -15.79 -1.93
C GLN A 861 -30.15 -17.27 -1.97
N PRO A 862 -30.18 -17.96 -0.83
CA PRO A 862 -30.56 -19.37 -0.74
C PRO A 862 -31.90 -19.72 -1.43
N GLY A 863 -32.03 -20.94 -1.84
CA GLY A 863 -33.23 -21.48 -2.47
C GLY A 863 -33.01 -22.09 -3.85
N PRO A 864 -34.00 -22.81 -4.38
CA PRO A 864 -33.90 -23.44 -5.69
C PRO A 864 -33.65 -22.42 -6.80
N LYS A 865 -32.75 -22.75 -7.72
CA LYS A 865 -32.41 -21.90 -8.87
C LYS A 865 -32.54 -22.65 -10.20
N ALA A 866 -33.15 -21.99 -11.16
CA ALA A 866 -33.14 -22.41 -12.55
C ALA A 866 -32.09 -21.60 -13.34
N VAL A 867 -31.27 -22.28 -14.09
CA VAL A 867 -30.19 -21.66 -14.89
C VAL A 867 -30.47 -21.90 -16.36
N THR A 868 -30.40 -20.83 -17.17
CA THR A 868 -30.35 -20.88 -18.60
C THR A 868 -29.10 -20.17 -19.11
N ALA A 869 -28.45 -20.71 -20.13
CA ALA A 869 -27.28 -20.10 -20.75
C ALA A 869 -27.34 -20.25 -22.28
N SER A 870 -26.75 -19.27 -22.99
CA SER A 870 -26.68 -19.29 -24.46
C SER A 870 -25.73 -20.37 -25.00
N VAL A 871 -24.86 -20.91 -24.16
CA VAL A 871 -23.97 -22.04 -24.42
C VAL A 871 -24.21 -23.10 -23.35
N PRO A 872 -24.24 -24.39 -23.66
CA PRO A 872 -24.44 -25.45 -22.69
C PRO A 872 -23.38 -25.38 -21.56
N CYS A 873 -23.83 -25.47 -20.30
CA CYS A 873 -22.96 -25.54 -19.14
C CYS A 873 -23.42 -26.63 -18.16
N THR A 874 -22.49 -27.20 -17.43
CA THR A 874 -22.78 -28.01 -16.26
C THR A 874 -22.98 -27.11 -15.06
N VAL A 875 -24.12 -27.29 -14.38
CA VAL A 875 -24.44 -26.52 -13.15
C VAL A 875 -24.28 -27.42 -11.94
N THR A 876 -23.45 -27.01 -11.00
CA THR A 876 -23.27 -27.71 -9.72
C THR A 876 -23.65 -26.74 -8.59
N THR A 877 -24.46 -27.19 -7.66
CA THR A 877 -24.74 -26.46 -6.42
C THR A 877 -23.83 -27.02 -5.34
N ARG A 878 -22.83 -26.24 -4.90
CA ARG A 878 -21.87 -26.69 -3.88
C ARG A 878 -22.47 -26.61 -2.46
N HIS A 879 -23.15 -25.52 -2.20
CA HIS A 879 -24.01 -25.33 -1.02
C HIS A 879 -25.18 -24.40 -1.43
N ASP A 880 -26.21 -24.32 -0.59
CA ASP A 880 -27.39 -23.53 -0.91
C ASP A 880 -27.01 -22.03 -1.09
N GLY A 881 -27.33 -21.51 -2.27
CA GLY A 881 -26.97 -20.16 -2.71
C GLY A 881 -25.69 -20.05 -3.57
N LEU A 882 -24.85 -21.08 -3.66
CA LEU A 882 -23.66 -21.07 -4.56
C LEU A 882 -23.84 -22.00 -5.75
N LEU A 883 -23.76 -21.44 -6.93
CA LEU A 883 -23.75 -22.15 -8.19
C LEU A 883 -22.38 -22.08 -8.87
N GLU A 884 -21.89 -23.23 -9.31
CA GLU A 884 -20.71 -23.38 -10.16
C GLU A 884 -21.19 -23.71 -11.60
N LEU A 885 -20.90 -22.82 -12.52
CA LEU A 885 -21.28 -22.93 -13.92
C LEU A 885 -20.03 -23.26 -14.73
N THR A 886 -19.90 -24.53 -15.16
CA THR A 886 -18.75 -24.99 -15.96
C THR A 886 -19.12 -25.12 -17.43
N PHE A 887 -18.47 -24.32 -18.26
CA PHE A 887 -18.60 -24.27 -19.71
C PHE A 887 -17.50 -25.10 -20.37
N ALA A 888 -17.81 -25.64 -21.55
CA ALA A 888 -16.84 -26.21 -22.47
C ALA A 888 -16.95 -25.40 -23.79
N LEU A 889 -15.89 -24.67 -24.12
CA LEU A 889 -15.86 -23.65 -25.14
C LEU A 889 -14.91 -24.07 -26.27
N ASP A 890 -15.40 -24.16 -27.50
CA ASP A 890 -14.60 -24.51 -28.69
C ASP A 890 -13.72 -23.32 -29.15
N ALA A 891 -14.16 -22.11 -28.87
CA ALA A 891 -13.48 -20.86 -29.24
C ALA A 891 -13.87 -19.73 -28.29
N PRO A 892 -13.10 -18.60 -28.29
CA PRO A 892 -13.53 -17.39 -27.62
C PRO A 892 -14.94 -16.97 -28.04
N CYS A 893 -15.79 -16.63 -27.07
CA CYS A 893 -17.19 -16.29 -27.33
C CYS A 893 -17.83 -15.48 -26.22
N THR A 894 -18.94 -14.83 -26.54
CA THR A 894 -19.80 -14.16 -25.57
C THR A 894 -20.94 -15.11 -25.16
N VAL A 895 -21.13 -15.25 -23.84
CA VAL A 895 -22.16 -16.10 -23.23
C VAL A 895 -23.09 -15.24 -22.39
N THR A 896 -24.41 -15.44 -22.58
CA THR A 896 -25.41 -14.89 -21.66
C THR A 896 -25.87 -15.96 -20.69
N ILE A 897 -26.01 -15.62 -19.44
CA ILE A 897 -26.57 -16.49 -18.39
C ILE A 897 -27.75 -15.77 -17.71
N SER A 898 -28.75 -16.56 -17.37
CA SER A 898 -29.91 -16.09 -16.59
C SER A 898 -30.20 -17.11 -15.49
N ILE A 899 -30.23 -16.62 -14.24
CA ILE A 899 -30.46 -17.42 -13.05
C ILE A 899 -31.68 -16.84 -12.33
N HIS A 900 -32.68 -17.67 -12.11
CA HIS A 900 -33.95 -17.28 -11.47
C HIS A 900 -34.26 -18.20 -10.30
N SER A 901 -35.12 -17.74 -9.39
CA SER A 901 -35.69 -18.52 -8.29
C SER A 901 -36.71 -19.53 -8.78
#